data_f5645cd63f32548af154e1fafb5463b4
#
_entry.id   f5645cd63f32548af154e1fafb5463b4
#
_cell.length_a   1.000
_cell.length_b   1.000
_cell.length_c   1.000
_cell.angle_alpha   90.00
_cell.angle_beta   90.00
_cell.angle_gamma   90.00
#
_symmetry.space_group_name_H-M   'P 1'
#
loop_
_entity.id
_entity.type
_entity.pdbx_description
1 polymer ?
#
loop_
_entity_poly.entity_id
_entity_poly.type
_entity_poly.pdbx_seq_one_letter_code
_entity_poly.pdbx_strand_id
1 'polypeptide(L)'
;AHEKPFSDTLWQSIGHGGEHGSRKHGDGNRGKTERIGKMSEYVNVVEIFGENVFNDAVMQARLPKKVYKELKQTMEEGKELTLEIADVVAHEMKEWAIEKGATHYSHWFQPLTGVTAEKHDAFITAPKADGKVLMSFSGKELIKGEPDASSFPSGGLRATFEARGYTAWDCTSPAFVRQDAAGATLCIPTAFCSYTGEALDQKTPLLRSMEAINKEALRLIRLFGNTTSKKVTPSVGAEQEYFLVDAAKFMKRKDLIYTGRTLFGAMPPKGQELDDHYFGTIRQKIAGYMKDVNEELWKLGVSSKTQHNEVAPAQHELAPIYAPANIAVDHNQIIMQTLKRVARRHGLKCILHEKPFAGVNGSGKHDNWSLVTDDGINLLEPGKTPHENVQFLLVLSCILKAVDRHADLLRESASDVGNDHRLGANEAPPAIISIYLGEQLEDVVEQLVSTGTADHSLKGGRLMTGVRTLPDLAKDATDRNRTSPFAFTGNKFEFRMVGSQDSVAAPNIVLNTIVAEAFQEACEILENAEDFDVAVHDLIKTNCAEHQRIIFNGNGYSDAWVEEAKRRGLPNIRSMVDAIPALTTEKSIAMFEHFHVFTKTELESRTEVKYETYAKEINVEARAMIDIAAKQIIPAVIKYAKHLADAIISIQTIPGMDVSVETELLKETTKLLRESQTALKTLQEKTEAASLIENNERQARYYHDEVNTAMEALRKPIDQLEMIVDKEMWPMPSYGDLMFEV
;
A
#
# COMPACT_ATOMS: atom_id res chain seq x y z
N ALA A 1 -32.45 36.17 16.08
CA ALA A 1 -33.37 37.18 15.51
C ALA A 1 -32.97 37.47 14.06
N HIS A 2 -33.82 37.06 13.15
CA HIS A 2 -34.05 37.51 11.78
C HIS A 2 -32.87 37.89 10.86
N GLU A 3 -32.66 37.03 9.92
CA GLU A 3 -31.99 37.33 8.66
C GLU A 3 -32.95 37.13 7.49
N LYS A 4 -32.89 38.00 6.52
CA LYS A 4 -33.52 37.90 5.20
C LYS A 4 -32.43 37.92 4.13
N PRO A 5 -32.67 37.25 2.98
CA PRO A 5 -31.64 37.00 1.96
C PRO A 5 -31.50 38.16 0.98
N PHE A 6 -30.30 38.29 0.43
CA PHE A 6 -29.99 39.22 -0.68
C PHE A 6 -30.27 38.52 -2.02
N SER A 7 -30.95 39.25 -2.88
CA SER A 7 -31.45 38.88 -4.17
C SER A 7 -30.44 39.10 -5.30
N ASP A 8 -30.57 38.25 -6.31
CA ASP A 8 -30.06 38.39 -7.69
C ASP A 8 -30.35 39.81 -8.27
N THR A 9 -29.37 40.35 -8.96
CA THR A 9 -29.48 41.08 -10.22
C THR A 9 -28.11 41.65 -10.63
N LEU A 10 -27.63 41.28 -11.76
CA LEU A 10 -26.92 42.04 -12.80
C LEU A 10 -26.13 41.09 -13.73
N TRP A 11 -26.67 40.85 -14.87
CA TRP A 11 -26.03 40.77 -16.17
C TRP A 11 -27.10 40.38 -17.22
N GLN A 12 -27.88 41.39 -17.62
CA GLN A 12 -28.56 41.37 -18.92
C GLN A 12 -28.19 42.63 -19.67
N SER A 13 -28.00 42.44 -20.92
CA SER A 13 -27.90 43.37 -22.03
C SER A 13 -26.50 43.51 -22.67
N ILE A 14 -26.35 42.88 -23.79
CA ILE A 14 -26.18 43.55 -25.09
C ILE A 14 -26.53 42.47 -26.15
N GLY A 15 -27.61 42.75 -26.84
CA GLY A 15 -28.10 41.99 -27.96
C GLY A 15 -28.06 42.78 -29.26
N HIS A 16 -28.30 42.06 -30.30
CA HIS A 16 -28.78 42.41 -31.64
C HIS A 16 -27.80 42.77 -32.75
N GLY A 17 -27.95 41.95 -33.79
CA GLY A 17 -28.10 42.49 -35.15
C GLY A 17 -27.37 41.74 -36.25
N GLY A 18 -28.08 41.10 -37.17
CA GLY A 18 -27.63 40.97 -38.54
C GLY A 18 -27.79 39.61 -39.20
N GLU A 19 -28.99 39.37 -39.78
CA GLU A 19 -29.23 38.37 -40.83
C GLU A 19 -28.59 38.77 -42.16
N HIS A 20 -28.17 37.81 -42.96
CA HIS A 20 -28.51 37.47 -44.34
C HIS A 20 -27.38 36.80 -45.12
N GLY A 21 -27.73 35.73 -45.83
CA GLY A 21 -27.09 35.42 -47.08
C GLY A 21 -26.61 33.97 -47.31
N SER A 22 -27.49 33.18 -47.85
CA SER A 22 -27.26 31.83 -48.41
C SER A 22 -26.21 31.80 -49.54
N ARG A 23 -25.42 30.71 -49.60
CA ARG A 23 -25.17 29.93 -50.85
C ARG A 23 -24.43 28.64 -50.61
N LYS A 24 -24.95 27.58 -51.20
CA LYS A 24 -24.46 26.20 -51.29
C LYS A 24 -23.23 26.08 -52.17
N HIS A 25 -22.32 25.19 -51.82
CA HIS A 25 -21.57 24.16 -52.57
C HIS A 25 -20.36 23.78 -51.73
N GLY A 26 -20.03 22.58 -51.41
CA GLY A 26 -20.02 21.28 -52.02
C GLY A 26 -18.74 20.55 -51.55
N ASP A 27 -18.94 19.38 -50.96
CA ASP A 27 -17.97 18.28 -50.80
C ASP A 27 -16.60 18.42 -50.11
N GLY A 28 -16.46 17.54 -49.12
CA GLY A 28 -15.27 16.71 -48.97
C GLY A 28 -14.22 17.17 -47.95
N ASN A 29 -14.54 17.08 -46.67
CA ASN A 29 -13.58 16.47 -45.69
C ASN A 29 -14.24 16.32 -44.30
N ARG A 30 -14.70 15.12 -43.96
CA ARG A 30 -15.12 14.83 -42.61
C ARG A 30 -13.89 14.63 -41.74
N GLY A 31 -13.26 15.73 -41.35
CA GLY A 31 -12.36 15.77 -40.19
C GLY A 31 -13.13 15.41 -38.96
N LYS A 32 -12.65 14.44 -38.22
CA LYS A 32 -13.13 14.09 -36.89
C LYS A 32 -13.09 15.33 -36.01
N THR A 33 -14.24 15.97 -35.80
CA THR A 33 -14.43 16.92 -34.70
C THR A 33 -14.35 16.10 -33.41
N GLU A 34 -13.27 16.27 -32.69
CA GLU A 34 -13.18 15.84 -31.28
C GLU A 34 -14.42 16.40 -30.56
N ARG A 35 -15.19 15.49 -30.00
CA ARG A 35 -16.27 15.85 -29.09
C ARG A 35 -15.60 16.50 -27.88
N ILE A 36 -15.66 17.82 -27.81
CA ILE A 36 -15.49 18.56 -26.54
C ILE A 36 -16.49 17.91 -25.59
N GLY A 37 -15.97 17.24 -24.56
CA GLY A 37 -16.73 16.40 -23.67
C GLY A 37 -17.92 17.17 -23.07
N LYS A 38 -19.06 16.51 -22.96
CA LYS A 38 -20.15 16.96 -22.11
C LYS A 38 -19.54 17.30 -20.74
N MET A 39 -19.86 18.48 -20.20
CA MET A 39 -19.58 18.79 -18.78
C MET A 39 -20.06 17.59 -17.97
N SER A 40 -19.19 17.07 -17.09
CA SER A 40 -19.49 15.89 -16.29
C SER A 40 -20.81 16.12 -15.54
N GLU A 41 -21.73 15.16 -15.61
CA GLU A 41 -22.92 15.17 -14.78
C GLU A 41 -22.52 15.34 -13.31
N TYR A 42 -23.24 16.22 -12.60
CA TYR A 42 -23.04 16.42 -11.16
C TYR A 42 -23.31 15.09 -10.42
N VAL A 43 -22.32 14.62 -9.67
CA VAL A 43 -22.44 13.42 -8.85
C VAL A 43 -22.80 13.84 -7.43
N ASN A 44 -23.94 13.40 -6.94
CA ASN A 44 -24.30 13.58 -5.54
C ASN A 44 -23.63 12.47 -4.70
N VAL A 45 -22.48 12.78 -4.10
CA VAL A 45 -21.69 11.84 -3.31
C VAL A 45 -22.50 11.22 -2.16
N VAL A 46 -23.38 11.99 -1.53
CA VAL A 46 -24.19 11.52 -0.40
C VAL A 46 -25.18 10.41 -0.85
N GLU A 47 -25.70 10.51 -2.05
CA GLU A 47 -26.65 9.52 -2.59
C GLU A 47 -25.96 8.23 -3.06
N ILE A 48 -24.75 8.35 -3.63
CA ILE A 48 -24.06 7.19 -4.21
C ILE A 48 -23.17 6.46 -3.19
N PHE A 49 -22.82 7.09 -2.05
CA PHE A 49 -21.88 6.49 -1.10
C PHE A 49 -22.41 5.19 -0.50
N GLY A 50 -21.68 4.11 -0.72
CA GLY A 50 -22.05 2.77 -0.24
C GLY A 50 -23.23 2.13 -0.97
N GLU A 51 -23.68 2.67 -2.11
CA GLU A 51 -24.83 2.12 -2.85
C GLU A 51 -24.63 0.65 -3.27
N ASN A 52 -23.39 0.22 -3.42
CA ASN A 52 -23.01 -1.14 -3.79
C ASN A 52 -22.45 -1.95 -2.60
N VAL A 53 -22.76 -1.56 -1.38
CA VAL A 53 -22.31 -2.24 -0.14
C VAL A 53 -23.52 -2.80 0.62
N PHE A 54 -23.45 -4.05 1.03
CA PHE A 54 -24.43 -4.67 1.94
C PHE A 54 -24.11 -4.22 3.37
N ASN A 55 -24.28 -2.92 3.61
CA ASN A 55 -23.94 -2.25 4.86
C ASN A 55 -25.04 -2.39 5.93
N ASP A 56 -24.80 -1.80 7.10
CA ASP A 56 -25.73 -1.87 8.24
C ASP A 56 -27.14 -1.35 7.90
N ALA A 57 -27.24 -0.26 7.16
CA ALA A 57 -28.53 0.29 6.73
C ALA A 57 -29.31 -0.66 5.79
N VAL A 58 -28.62 -1.32 4.87
CA VAL A 58 -29.19 -2.33 3.98
C VAL A 58 -29.61 -3.57 4.78
N MET A 59 -28.77 -4.04 5.69
CA MET A 59 -29.10 -5.16 6.59
C MET A 59 -30.32 -4.86 7.44
N GLN A 60 -30.39 -3.68 8.05
CA GLN A 60 -31.52 -3.26 8.89
C GLN A 60 -32.82 -3.16 8.11
N ALA A 61 -32.75 -2.71 6.84
CA ALA A 61 -33.93 -2.56 5.99
C ALA A 61 -34.47 -3.90 5.46
N ARG A 62 -33.60 -4.89 5.24
CA ARG A 62 -33.95 -6.16 4.58
C ARG A 62 -34.11 -7.33 5.52
N LEU A 63 -33.29 -7.42 6.56
CA LEU A 63 -33.33 -8.56 7.45
C LEU A 63 -34.51 -8.48 8.44
N PRO A 64 -35.17 -9.60 8.77
CA PRO A 64 -36.09 -9.65 9.90
C PRO A 64 -35.43 -9.14 11.17
N LYS A 65 -36.15 -8.35 11.97
CA LYS A 65 -35.58 -7.69 13.19
C LYS A 65 -34.83 -8.63 14.12
N LYS A 66 -35.29 -9.87 14.27
CA LYS A 66 -34.62 -10.88 15.10
C LYS A 66 -33.27 -11.26 14.50
N VAL A 67 -33.22 -11.59 13.22
CA VAL A 67 -32.01 -12.00 12.49
C VAL A 67 -30.99 -10.87 12.47
N TYR A 68 -31.41 -9.63 12.18
CA TYR A 68 -30.56 -8.46 12.25
C TYR A 68 -29.92 -8.29 13.63
N LYS A 69 -30.70 -8.41 14.72
CA LYS A 69 -30.20 -8.28 16.08
C LYS A 69 -29.18 -9.39 16.42
N GLU A 70 -29.44 -10.63 16.04
CA GLU A 70 -28.54 -11.75 16.29
C GLU A 70 -27.27 -11.64 15.48
N LEU A 71 -27.34 -11.21 14.21
CA LEU A 71 -26.16 -10.93 13.39
C LEU A 71 -25.30 -9.82 14.00
N LYS A 72 -25.93 -8.72 14.48
CA LYS A 72 -25.22 -7.64 15.17
C LYS A 72 -24.51 -8.14 16.44
N GLN A 73 -25.14 -9.02 17.20
CA GLN A 73 -24.50 -9.63 18.37
C GLN A 73 -23.30 -10.50 17.98
N THR A 74 -23.36 -11.22 16.85
CA THR A 74 -22.23 -11.97 16.33
C THR A 74 -21.07 -11.01 15.96
N MET A 75 -21.36 -9.92 15.27
CA MET A 75 -20.36 -8.93 14.85
C MET A 75 -19.72 -8.18 16.03
N GLU A 76 -20.49 -7.89 17.08
CA GLU A 76 -20.07 -7.07 18.23
C GLU A 76 -19.48 -7.89 19.38
N GLU A 77 -20.08 -9.06 19.65
CA GLU A 77 -19.77 -9.89 20.82
C GLU A 77 -18.99 -11.18 20.45
N GLY A 78 -18.74 -11.46 19.17
CA GLY A 78 -18.03 -12.65 18.69
C GLY A 78 -18.82 -13.96 18.91
N LYS A 79 -20.15 -13.91 18.96
CA LYS A 79 -21.00 -15.10 19.06
C LYS A 79 -20.98 -15.90 17.77
N GLU A 80 -21.09 -17.22 17.90
CA GLU A 80 -21.16 -18.12 16.74
C GLU A 80 -22.41 -17.82 15.88
N LEU A 81 -22.19 -17.74 14.57
CA LEU A 81 -23.27 -17.56 13.60
C LEU A 81 -23.95 -18.90 13.33
N THR A 82 -25.25 -19.00 13.62
CA THR A 82 -26.02 -20.22 13.33
C THR A 82 -26.34 -20.32 11.83
N LEU A 83 -26.48 -21.55 11.31
CA LEU A 83 -26.86 -21.79 9.93
C LEU A 83 -28.22 -21.18 9.57
N GLU A 84 -29.18 -21.19 10.52
CA GLU A 84 -30.52 -20.61 10.33
C GLU A 84 -30.45 -19.09 10.07
N ILE A 85 -29.60 -18.37 10.80
CA ILE A 85 -29.36 -16.94 10.60
C ILE A 85 -28.66 -16.73 9.26
N ALA A 86 -27.64 -17.52 8.97
CA ALA A 86 -26.89 -17.44 7.73
C ALA A 86 -27.76 -17.68 6.48
N ASP A 87 -28.73 -18.61 6.54
CA ASP A 87 -29.66 -18.86 5.43
C ASP A 87 -30.52 -17.64 5.11
N VAL A 88 -31.03 -16.94 6.12
CA VAL A 88 -31.82 -15.73 5.94
C VAL A 88 -30.95 -14.60 5.39
N VAL A 89 -29.73 -14.43 5.94
CA VAL A 89 -28.80 -13.39 5.46
C VAL A 89 -28.38 -13.67 4.02
N ALA A 90 -28.07 -14.92 3.68
CA ALA A 90 -27.69 -15.32 2.33
C ALA A 90 -28.82 -15.03 1.31
N HIS A 91 -30.06 -15.35 1.69
CA HIS A 91 -31.22 -15.08 0.83
C HIS A 91 -31.34 -13.57 0.53
N GLU A 92 -31.36 -12.74 1.57
CA GLU A 92 -31.53 -11.28 1.40
C GLU A 92 -30.32 -10.63 0.69
N MET A 93 -29.12 -11.09 0.99
CA MET A 93 -27.88 -10.64 0.32
C MET A 93 -27.90 -10.98 -1.17
N LYS A 94 -28.35 -12.17 -1.55
CA LYS A 94 -28.54 -12.59 -2.94
C LYS A 94 -29.59 -11.74 -3.65
N GLU A 95 -30.80 -11.56 -3.06
CA GLU A 95 -31.86 -10.74 -3.67
C GLU A 95 -31.36 -9.30 -3.89
N TRP A 96 -30.71 -8.71 -2.90
CA TRP A 96 -30.09 -7.39 -3.02
C TRP A 96 -29.04 -7.34 -4.14
N ALA A 97 -28.17 -8.35 -4.24
CA ALA A 97 -27.14 -8.41 -5.28
C ALA A 97 -27.76 -8.56 -6.68
N ILE A 98 -28.83 -9.34 -6.83
CA ILE A 98 -29.57 -9.49 -8.10
C ILE A 98 -30.20 -8.17 -8.51
N GLU A 99 -30.78 -7.40 -7.60
CA GLU A 99 -31.30 -6.05 -7.87
C GLU A 99 -30.21 -5.10 -8.38
N LYS A 100 -28.95 -5.32 -7.96
CA LYS A 100 -27.77 -4.61 -8.47
C LYS A 100 -27.20 -5.18 -9.77
N GLY A 101 -27.84 -6.21 -10.34
CA GLY A 101 -27.46 -6.85 -11.59
C GLY A 101 -26.45 -7.98 -11.45
N ALA A 102 -26.16 -8.45 -10.24
CA ALA A 102 -25.23 -9.55 -10.02
C ALA A 102 -25.85 -10.88 -10.47
N THR A 103 -25.06 -11.68 -11.18
CA THR A 103 -25.38 -13.06 -11.59
C THR A 103 -24.52 -14.09 -10.89
N HIS A 104 -23.43 -13.64 -10.30
CA HIS A 104 -22.41 -14.45 -9.64
C HIS A 104 -22.09 -13.89 -8.26
N TYR A 105 -21.55 -14.75 -7.39
CA TYR A 105 -20.90 -14.38 -6.16
C TYR A 105 -19.46 -14.89 -6.13
N SER A 106 -18.63 -14.33 -5.26
CA SER A 106 -17.26 -14.76 -5.04
C SER A 106 -16.92 -14.64 -3.57
N HIS A 107 -16.32 -15.69 -3.01
CA HIS A 107 -15.59 -15.56 -1.77
C HIS A 107 -14.29 -14.80 -2.06
N TRP A 108 -14.21 -13.58 -1.56
CA TRP A 108 -13.13 -12.64 -1.81
C TRP A 108 -12.18 -12.64 -0.61
N PHE A 109 -10.91 -13.01 -0.82
CA PHE A 109 -9.94 -13.19 0.24
C PHE A 109 -8.53 -12.78 -0.17
N GLN A 110 -7.62 -12.63 0.80
CA GLN A 110 -6.25 -12.18 0.63
C GLN A 110 -5.26 -13.30 0.98
N PRO A 111 -4.95 -14.22 0.05
CA PRO A 111 -3.97 -15.27 0.27
C PRO A 111 -2.54 -14.72 0.38
N LEU A 112 -1.59 -15.61 0.69
CA LEU A 112 -0.16 -15.24 0.81
C LEU A 112 0.52 -14.85 -0.53
N THR A 113 -0.26 -14.65 -1.59
CA THR A 113 0.22 -14.16 -2.90
C THR A 113 0.33 -12.64 -3.00
N GLY A 114 -0.12 -11.91 -1.97
CA GLY A 114 -0.15 -10.43 -1.97
C GLY A 114 -1.28 -9.79 -2.78
N VAL A 115 -2.05 -10.57 -3.56
CA VAL A 115 -3.21 -10.11 -4.32
C VAL A 115 -4.48 -10.79 -3.83
N THR A 116 -5.65 -10.17 -4.07
CA THR A 116 -6.92 -10.80 -3.74
C THR A 116 -7.26 -11.94 -4.68
N ALA A 117 -7.79 -13.02 -4.13
CA ALA A 117 -8.30 -14.17 -4.87
C ALA A 117 -9.82 -14.14 -4.95
N GLU A 118 -10.35 -14.64 -6.06
CA GLU A 118 -11.76 -14.71 -6.36
C GLU A 118 -12.07 -16.01 -7.10
N LYS A 119 -13.21 -16.61 -6.76
CA LYS A 119 -13.81 -17.70 -7.52
C LYS A 119 -15.27 -17.36 -7.75
N HIS A 120 -15.65 -17.13 -9.00
CA HIS A 120 -17.01 -16.71 -9.36
C HIS A 120 -17.89 -17.94 -9.54
N ASP A 121 -18.87 -18.12 -8.66
CA ASP A 121 -19.92 -19.11 -8.76
C ASP A 121 -21.24 -18.42 -9.15
N ALA A 122 -21.97 -18.97 -10.12
CA ALA A 122 -23.27 -18.42 -10.51
C ALA A 122 -24.35 -18.79 -9.50
N PHE A 123 -25.32 -17.88 -9.28
CA PHE A 123 -26.49 -18.14 -8.42
C PHE A 123 -27.49 -19.12 -9.05
N ILE A 124 -27.08 -20.22 -9.63
CA ILE A 124 -27.97 -21.14 -10.31
C ILE A 124 -28.03 -22.52 -9.65
N THR A 125 -29.21 -23.11 -9.62
CA THR A 125 -29.40 -24.53 -9.25
C THR A 125 -29.21 -25.45 -10.45
N ALA A 126 -29.16 -26.74 -10.21
CA ALA A 126 -29.31 -27.73 -11.30
C ALA A 126 -30.64 -27.51 -12.05
N PRO A 127 -30.67 -27.76 -13.38
CA PRO A 127 -31.88 -27.64 -14.15
C PRO A 127 -33.02 -28.53 -13.60
N LYS A 128 -34.24 -27.97 -13.51
CA LYS A 128 -35.44 -28.71 -13.15
C LYS A 128 -35.95 -29.52 -14.30
N ALA A 129 -36.99 -30.32 -14.09
CA ALA A 129 -37.63 -31.16 -15.11
C ALA A 129 -38.16 -30.38 -16.31
N ASP A 130 -38.48 -29.09 -16.13
CA ASP A 130 -38.91 -28.16 -17.19
C ASP A 130 -37.75 -27.47 -17.93
N GLY A 131 -36.49 -27.86 -17.61
CA GLY A 131 -35.28 -27.28 -18.19
C GLY A 131 -34.88 -25.90 -17.62
N LYS A 132 -35.63 -25.35 -16.65
CA LYS A 132 -35.31 -24.07 -15.99
C LYS A 132 -34.46 -24.23 -14.76
N VAL A 133 -33.68 -23.20 -14.44
CA VAL A 133 -32.89 -23.08 -13.21
C VAL A 133 -33.56 -22.09 -12.27
N LEU A 134 -33.25 -22.20 -10.98
CA LEU A 134 -33.57 -21.17 -9.98
C LEU A 134 -32.31 -20.43 -9.59
N MET A 135 -32.47 -19.17 -9.19
CA MET A 135 -31.42 -18.42 -8.50
C MET A 135 -31.42 -18.82 -7.03
N SER A 136 -30.31 -19.36 -6.56
CA SER A 136 -30.15 -19.87 -5.20
C SER A 136 -28.81 -19.46 -4.60
N PHE A 137 -28.81 -19.19 -3.31
CA PHE A 137 -27.62 -18.97 -2.49
C PHE A 137 -28.00 -19.28 -1.04
N SER A 138 -27.37 -20.28 -0.46
CA SER A 138 -27.69 -20.78 0.88
C SER A 138 -26.75 -20.22 1.94
N GLY A 139 -27.15 -20.29 3.21
CA GLY A 139 -26.27 -19.93 4.33
C GLY A 139 -25.01 -20.78 4.39
N LYS A 140 -25.08 -22.05 3.95
CA LYS A 140 -23.89 -22.89 3.82
C LYS A 140 -22.88 -22.33 2.80
N GLU A 141 -23.37 -21.87 1.65
CA GLU A 141 -22.54 -21.25 0.61
C GLU A 141 -22.02 -19.87 1.05
N LEU A 142 -22.78 -19.13 1.88
CA LEU A 142 -22.33 -17.87 2.46
C LEU A 142 -21.20 -18.09 3.46
N ILE A 143 -21.42 -19.01 4.43
CA ILE A 143 -20.47 -19.20 5.55
C ILE A 143 -19.17 -19.81 5.07
N LYS A 144 -19.21 -20.78 4.15
CA LYS A 144 -18.07 -21.62 3.81
C LYS A 144 -17.97 -21.88 2.32
N GLY A 145 -16.79 -21.65 1.76
CA GLY A 145 -16.37 -22.13 0.44
C GLY A 145 -15.28 -23.19 0.58
N GLU A 146 -15.11 -23.99 -0.47
CA GLU A 146 -14.10 -25.04 -0.55
C GLU A 146 -13.26 -24.85 -1.85
N PRO A 147 -12.43 -23.79 -1.95
CA PRO A 147 -11.60 -23.59 -3.12
C PRO A 147 -10.50 -24.66 -3.20
N ASP A 148 -10.04 -24.94 -4.43
CA ASP A 148 -8.84 -25.73 -4.63
C ASP A 148 -7.62 -24.94 -4.16
N ALA A 149 -6.98 -25.42 -3.09
CA ALA A 149 -5.80 -24.80 -2.49
C ALA A 149 -4.49 -25.41 -3.03
N SER A 150 -4.53 -26.30 -4.01
CA SER A 150 -3.35 -27.02 -4.51
C SER A 150 -2.28 -26.10 -5.10
N SER A 151 -2.68 -24.94 -5.64
CA SER A 151 -1.80 -23.98 -6.28
C SER A 151 -1.42 -22.77 -5.42
N PHE A 152 -2.00 -22.64 -4.21
CA PHE A 152 -1.66 -21.53 -3.33
C PHE A 152 -0.35 -21.77 -2.57
N PRO A 153 0.47 -20.72 -2.36
CA PRO A 153 1.66 -20.81 -1.51
C PRO A 153 1.27 -21.27 -0.10
N SER A 154 1.90 -22.31 0.38
CA SER A 154 1.59 -22.90 1.69
C SER A 154 2.82 -23.16 2.56
N GLY A 155 4.05 -22.94 2.05
CA GLY A 155 5.28 -23.16 2.79
C GLY A 155 5.38 -24.54 3.46
N GLY A 156 4.81 -25.57 2.84
CA GLY A 156 4.80 -26.93 3.40
C GLY A 156 3.67 -27.25 4.36
N LEU A 157 2.77 -26.30 4.69
CA LEU A 157 1.60 -26.56 5.55
C LEU A 157 0.62 -27.57 4.97
N ARG A 158 0.72 -27.82 3.69
CA ARG A 158 -0.19 -28.69 2.95
C ARG A 158 0.58 -29.86 2.37
N ALA A 159 0.09 -31.08 2.60
CA ALA A 159 0.57 -32.23 1.87
C ALA A 159 0.12 -32.16 0.39
N THR A 160 0.91 -32.68 -0.53
CA THR A 160 0.67 -32.60 -1.99
C THR A 160 -0.66 -33.21 -2.44
N PHE A 161 -1.24 -34.12 -1.67
CA PHE A 161 -2.54 -34.75 -1.93
C PHE A 161 -3.73 -33.97 -1.34
N GLU A 162 -3.49 -32.98 -0.50
CA GLU A 162 -4.54 -32.15 0.10
C GLU A 162 -4.78 -30.92 -0.79
N ALA A 163 -5.81 -31.01 -1.62
CA ALA A 163 -6.15 -29.93 -2.56
C ALA A 163 -7.21 -28.96 -2.00
N ARG A 164 -7.80 -29.24 -0.81
CA ARG A 164 -8.86 -28.40 -0.24
C ARG A 164 -8.32 -27.36 0.71
N GLY A 165 -8.76 -26.10 0.50
CA GLY A 165 -8.78 -25.05 1.51
C GLY A 165 -10.21 -24.69 1.87
N TYR A 166 -10.36 -23.86 2.89
CA TYR A 166 -11.65 -23.36 3.32
C TYR A 166 -11.64 -21.85 3.37
N THR A 167 -12.69 -21.23 2.81
CA THR A 167 -13.01 -19.83 3.08
C THR A 167 -14.08 -19.75 4.14
N ALA A 168 -13.96 -18.80 5.07
CA ALA A 168 -14.94 -18.54 6.10
C ALA A 168 -15.40 -17.08 6.03
N TRP A 169 -16.73 -16.86 6.00
CA TRP A 169 -17.28 -15.50 5.94
C TRP A 169 -16.87 -14.65 7.13
N ASP A 170 -16.28 -13.50 6.86
CA ASP A 170 -16.07 -12.46 7.87
C ASP A 170 -17.28 -11.53 7.90
N CYS A 171 -18.19 -11.76 8.83
CA CYS A 171 -19.39 -10.92 8.96
C CYS A 171 -19.10 -9.49 9.46
N THR A 172 -17.89 -9.20 9.93
CA THR A 172 -17.47 -7.86 10.37
C THR A 172 -17.02 -6.97 9.22
N SER A 173 -16.78 -7.55 8.03
CA SER A 173 -16.50 -6.83 6.80
C SER A 173 -17.68 -6.92 5.85
N PRO A 174 -18.25 -5.78 5.40
CA PRO A 174 -19.46 -5.80 4.58
C PRO A 174 -19.19 -6.38 3.18
N ALA A 175 -20.11 -7.23 2.70
CA ALA A 175 -20.09 -7.68 1.32
C ALA A 175 -20.44 -6.51 0.37
N PHE A 176 -19.94 -6.58 -0.86
CA PHE A 176 -20.13 -5.53 -1.85
C PHE A 176 -20.37 -6.08 -3.26
N VAL A 177 -21.06 -5.33 -4.09
CA VAL A 177 -21.24 -5.65 -5.51
C VAL A 177 -20.25 -4.86 -6.34
N ARG A 178 -19.30 -5.58 -6.97
CA ARG A 178 -18.40 -5.00 -7.94
C ARG A 178 -19.02 -5.05 -9.33
N GLN A 179 -19.04 -3.91 -9.99
CA GLN A 179 -19.53 -3.77 -11.37
C GLN A 179 -18.34 -3.49 -12.30
N ASP A 180 -18.25 -4.22 -13.39
CA ASP A 180 -17.25 -4.01 -14.44
C ASP A 180 -17.83 -4.31 -15.83
N ALA A 181 -16.98 -4.32 -16.86
CA ALA A 181 -17.43 -4.57 -18.24
C ALA A 181 -17.96 -6.01 -18.46
N ALA A 182 -17.64 -6.95 -17.57
CA ALA A 182 -18.11 -8.33 -17.65
C ALA A 182 -19.46 -8.55 -16.94
N GLY A 183 -19.91 -7.56 -16.15
CA GLY A 183 -21.17 -7.62 -15.40
C GLY A 183 -20.98 -7.23 -13.93
N ALA A 184 -21.88 -7.73 -13.08
CA ALA A 184 -21.86 -7.49 -11.65
C ALA A 184 -21.64 -8.80 -10.88
N THR A 185 -20.79 -8.76 -9.85
CA THR A 185 -20.47 -9.89 -8.99
C THR A 185 -20.58 -9.48 -7.52
N LEU A 186 -21.27 -10.27 -6.71
CA LEU A 186 -21.28 -10.13 -5.25
C LEU A 186 -19.93 -10.64 -4.70
N CYS A 187 -19.16 -9.76 -4.10
CA CYS A 187 -17.90 -10.09 -3.41
C CYS A 187 -18.16 -10.19 -1.90
N ILE A 188 -17.82 -11.32 -1.32
CA ILE A 188 -18.02 -11.64 0.09
C ILE A 188 -16.66 -11.74 0.77
N PRO A 189 -16.28 -10.80 1.65
CA PRO A 189 -15.01 -10.87 2.36
C PRO A 189 -14.93 -12.13 3.24
N THR A 190 -13.87 -12.92 3.05
CA THR A 190 -13.66 -14.17 3.77
C THR A 190 -12.24 -14.32 4.26
N ALA A 191 -12.08 -15.09 5.33
CA ALA A 191 -10.82 -15.69 5.74
C ALA A 191 -10.52 -16.92 4.88
N PHE A 192 -9.25 -17.35 4.80
CA PHE A 192 -8.83 -18.53 4.06
C PHE A 192 -7.84 -19.37 4.88
N CYS A 193 -8.16 -20.65 5.06
CA CYS A 193 -7.33 -21.57 5.83
C CYS A 193 -7.11 -22.90 5.10
N SER A 194 -6.09 -23.64 5.55
CA SER A 194 -5.79 -24.98 5.10
C SER A 194 -6.88 -25.98 5.56
N TYR A 195 -6.78 -27.21 5.05
CA TYR A 195 -7.64 -28.30 5.50
C TYR A 195 -7.51 -28.60 7.01
N THR A 196 -6.35 -28.37 7.58
CA THR A 196 -6.02 -28.58 9.00
C THR A 196 -6.27 -27.36 9.88
N GLY A 197 -6.65 -26.21 9.28
CA GLY A 197 -7.08 -25.01 9.98
C GLY A 197 -6.06 -23.90 10.10
N GLU A 198 -4.82 -24.09 9.60
CA GLU A 198 -3.81 -23.03 9.60
C GLU A 198 -4.21 -21.90 8.63
N ALA A 199 -3.96 -20.66 9.03
CA ALA A 199 -4.22 -19.50 8.22
C ALA A 199 -3.28 -19.42 7.00
N LEU A 200 -3.86 -19.42 5.79
CA LEU A 200 -3.17 -19.25 4.51
C LEU A 200 -3.43 -17.86 3.90
N ASP A 201 -3.90 -16.92 4.72
CA ASP A 201 -4.26 -15.57 4.35
C ASP A 201 -3.63 -14.52 5.28
N GLN A 202 -3.94 -13.25 5.00
CA GLN A 202 -3.56 -12.13 5.86
C GLN A 202 -4.69 -11.70 6.80
N LYS A 203 -5.94 -12.04 6.50
CA LYS A 203 -7.10 -11.59 7.26
C LYS A 203 -7.26 -12.31 8.60
N THR A 204 -7.07 -13.61 8.62
CA THR A 204 -7.18 -14.41 9.86
C THR A 204 -6.22 -13.91 10.94
N PRO A 205 -4.90 -13.78 10.71
CA PRO A 205 -4.01 -13.26 11.74
C PRO A 205 -4.27 -11.78 12.06
N LEU A 206 -4.77 -10.98 11.11
CA LEU A 206 -5.18 -9.60 11.39
C LEU A 206 -6.33 -9.57 12.42
N LEU A 207 -7.39 -10.34 12.20
CA LEU A 207 -8.52 -10.42 13.13
C LEU A 207 -8.08 -10.92 14.50
N ARG A 208 -7.24 -11.96 14.56
CA ARG A 208 -6.66 -12.48 15.82
C ARG A 208 -5.86 -11.39 16.56
N SER A 209 -5.06 -10.60 15.84
CA SER A 209 -4.29 -9.49 16.44
C SER A 209 -5.19 -8.36 16.96
N MET A 210 -6.30 -8.08 16.25
CA MET A 210 -7.29 -7.10 16.71
C MET A 210 -8.00 -7.55 17.99
N GLU A 211 -8.27 -8.84 18.15
CA GLU A 211 -8.80 -9.41 19.41
C GLU A 211 -7.79 -9.30 20.55
N ALA A 212 -6.51 -9.61 20.29
CA ALA A 212 -5.44 -9.50 21.27
C ALA A 212 -5.30 -8.07 21.80
N ILE A 213 -5.17 -7.09 20.91
CA ILE A 213 -5.03 -5.68 21.33
C ILE A 213 -6.29 -5.16 22.01
N ASN A 214 -7.49 -5.53 21.54
CA ASN A 214 -8.74 -5.15 22.16
C ASN A 214 -8.79 -5.61 23.63
N LYS A 215 -8.44 -6.87 23.89
CA LYS A 215 -8.46 -7.45 25.23
C LYS A 215 -7.55 -6.69 26.19
N GLU A 216 -6.31 -6.49 25.82
CA GLU A 216 -5.31 -5.86 26.70
C GLU A 216 -5.50 -4.34 26.82
N ALA A 217 -5.93 -3.66 25.74
CA ALA A 217 -6.25 -2.24 25.81
C ALA A 217 -7.48 -1.96 26.70
N LEU A 218 -8.54 -2.78 26.61
CA LEU A 218 -9.68 -2.67 27.52
C LEU A 218 -9.28 -2.89 28.98
N ARG A 219 -8.42 -3.90 29.22
CA ARG A 219 -7.88 -4.18 30.56
C ARG A 219 -7.16 -2.95 31.12
N LEU A 220 -6.29 -2.35 30.29
CA LEU A 220 -5.52 -1.16 30.66
C LEU A 220 -6.40 0.05 30.97
N ILE A 221 -7.35 0.42 30.10
CA ILE A 221 -8.20 1.61 30.36
C ILE A 221 -9.14 1.43 31.54
N ARG A 222 -9.53 0.20 31.87
CA ARG A 222 -10.32 -0.10 33.07
C ARG A 222 -9.57 0.22 34.37
N LEU A 223 -8.25 0.07 34.39
CA LEU A 223 -7.43 0.46 35.53
C LEU A 223 -7.47 1.98 35.79
N PHE A 224 -7.71 2.77 34.73
CA PHE A 224 -7.95 4.23 34.83
C PHE A 224 -9.42 4.61 35.07
N GLY A 225 -10.26 3.63 35.44
CA GLY A 225 -11.67 3.85 35.79
C GLY A 225 -12.63 3.93 34.61
N ASN A 226 -12.23 3.58 33.40
CA ASN A 226 -13.17 3.49 32.29
C ASN A 226 -14.12 2.30 32.48
N THR A 227 -15.42 2.59 32.59
CA THR A 227 -16.50 1.62 32.79
C THR A 227 -17.50 1.59 31.63
N THR A 228 -17.37 2.51 30.66
CA THR A 228 -18.32 2.68 29.55
C THR A 228 -17.94 1.91 28.30
N SER A 229 -16.67 1.92 27.94
CA SER A 229 -16.17 1.30 26.73
C SER A 229 -16.26 -0.23 26.80
N LYS A 230 -16.73 -0.84 25.74
CA LYS A 230 -16.87 -2.31 25.59
C LYS A 230 -15.84 -2.90 24.67
N LYS A 231 -15.27 -2.09 23.79
CA LYS A 231 -14.32 -2.51 22.75
C LYS A 231 -13.30 -1.42 22.48
N VAL A 232 -12.06 -1.82 22.24
CA VAL A 232 -11.01 -0.97 21.65
C VAL A 232 -10.65 -1.54 20.29
N THR A 233 -10.67 -0.73 19.26
CA THR A 233 -10.42 -1.17 17.89
C THR A 233 -9.23 -0.41 17.32
N PRO A 234 -8.24 -1.10 16.74
CA PRO A 234 -7.22 -0.41 15.95
C PRO A 234 -7.86 0.23 14.72
N SER A 235 -7.59 1.50 14.53
CA SER A 235 -8.10 2.34 13.45
C SER A 235 -6.95 2.62 12.49
N VAL A 236 -7.19 2.42 11.20
CA VAL A 236 -6.17 2.49 10.15
C VAL A 236 -6.62 3.37 9.01
N GLY A 237 -5.70 4.24 8.54
CA GLY A 237 -5.84 4.99 7.29
C GLY A 237 -4.60 4.78 6.44
N ALA A 238 -4.74 4.01 5.36
CA ALA A 238 -3.64 3.70 4.45
C ALA A 238 -3.64 4.69 3.27
N GLU A 239 -2.62 5.53 3.17
CA GLU A 239 -2.38 6.42 2.02
C GLU A 239 -1.74 5.61 0.91
N GLN A 240 -2.24 5.71 -0.33
CA GLN A 240 -1.79 4.90 -1.46
C GLN A 240 -1.10 5.76 -2.50
N GLU A 241 0.21 5.62 -2.63
CA GLU A 241 0.97 6.19 -3.74
C GLU A 241 0.97 5.25 -4.95
N TYR A 242 1.05 5.83 -6.15
CA TYR A 242 1.05 5.08 -7.41
C TYR A 242 1.57 5.92 -8.57
N PHE A 243 2.04 5.25 -9.64
CA PHE A 243 2.42 5.90 -10.89
C PHE A 243 1.35 5.66 -11.97
N LEU A 244 1.18 6.66 -12.84
CA LEU A 244 0.36 6.57 -14.05
C LEU A 244 1.20 6.84 -15.29
N VAL A 245 1.21 5.90 -16.23
CA VAL A 245 1.91 6.02 -17.49
C VAL A 245 0.97 5.73 -18.68
N ASP A 246 1.33 6.22 -19.87
CA ASP A 246 0.56 5.91 -21.08
C ASP A 246 0.56 4.40 -21.35
N ALA A 247 -0.64 3.82 -21.57
CA ALA A 247 -0.80 2.39 -21.74
C ALA A 247 -0.09 1.85 -22.99
N ALA A 248 -0.04 2.61 -24.09
CA ALA A 248 0.60 2.17 -25.32
C ALA A 248 2.13 2.13 -25.19
N LYS A 249 2.70 3.06 -24.41
CA LYS A 249 4.14 3.06 -24.09
C LYS A 249 4.50 1.95 -23.12
N PHE A 250 3.67 1.75 -22.09
CA PHE A 250 3.83 0.64 -21.14
C PHE A 250 3.89 -0.71 -21.87
N MET A 251 3.01 -0.95 -22.84
CA MET A 251 2.96 -2.21 -23.60
C MET A 251 4.21 -2.45 -24.49
N LYS A 252 5.05 -1.45 -24.69
CA LYS A 252 6.34 -1.58 -25.39
C LYS A 252 7.50 -1.92 -24.44
N ARG A 253 7.27 -1.92 -23.13
CA ARG A 253 8.27 -2.19 -22.09
C ARG A 253 8.01 -3.55 -21.46
N LYS A 254 8.74 -4.59 -21.88
CA LYS A 254 8.60 -5.94 -21.32
C LYS A 254 8.95 -6.02 -19.85
N ASP A 255 9.93 -5.24 -19.38
CA ASP A 255 10.27 -5.14 -17.97
C ASP A 255 9.08 -4.69 -17.12
N LEU A 256 8.42 -3.58 -17.50
CA LEU A 256 7.22 -3.12 -16.81
C LEU A 256 6.06 -4.14 -16.83
N ILE A 257 5.92 -4.89 -17.94
CA ILE A 257 4.87 -5.90 -18.07
C ILE A 257 5.10 -7.08 -17.12
N TYR A 258 6.35 -7.57 -17.02
CA TYR A 258 6.66 -8.76 -16.24
C TYR A 258 6.95 -8.50 -14.78
N THR A 259 7.56 -7.35 -14.46
CA THR A 259 8.08 -7.06 -13.11
C THR A 259 7.46 -5.83 -12.43
N GLY A 260 6.72 -5.00 -13.18
CA GLY A 260 6.18 -3.74 -12.65
C GLY A 260 7.21 -2.61 -12.53
N ARG A 261 8.51 -2.87 -12.78
CA ARG A 261 9.57 -1.86 -12.75
C ARG A 261 10.41 -1.87 -14.02
N THR A 262 11.10 -0.76 -14.27
CA THR A 262 12.09 -0.66 -15.36
C THR A 262 13.40 -1.31 -14.93
N LEU A 263 13.89 -2.25 -15.72
CA LEU A 263 15.17 -2.93 -15.48
C LEU A 263 16.34 -2.23 -16.19
N PHE A 264 16.02 -1.40 -17.18
CA PHE A 264 16.94 -0.51 -17.92
C PHE A 264 16.32 0.87 -18.02
N GLY A 265 17.13 1.90 -18.11
CA GLY A 265 16.68 3.26 -18.38
C GLY A 265 17.63 4.32 -17.85
N ALA A 266 18.08 5.19 -18.75
CA ALA A 266 18.85 6.38 -18.44
C ALA A 266 17.93 7.49 -17.91
N MET A 267 18.46 8.32 -16.99
CA MET A 267 17.73 9.48 -16.50
C MET A 267 17.49 10.51 -17.59
N PRO A 268 16.27 11.06 -17.71
CA PRO A 268 15.97 12.14 -18.63
C PRO A 268 16.65 13.45 -18.19
N PRO A 269 16.70 14.47 -19.07
CA PRO A 269 17.28 15.78 -18.74
C PRO A 269 16.59 16.49 -17.57
N LYS A 270 15.36 16.13 -17.26
CA LYS A 270 14.58 16.63 -16.15
C LYS A 270 14.00 15.44 -15.38
N GLY A 271 14.22 15.40 -14.07
CA GLY A 271 13.58 14.49 -13.12
C GLY A 271 12.60 15.24 -12.23
N GLN A 272 12.88 15.28 -10.94
CA GLN A 272 12.06 15.90 -9.89
C GLN A 272 12.72 17.13 -9.24
N GLU A 273 13.79 17.67 -9.82
CA GLU A 273 14.69 18.66 -9.19
C GLU A 273 14.01 20.00 -8.86
N LEU A 274 12.90 20.31 -9.52
CA LEU A 274 12.18 21.57 -9.35
C LEU A 274 10.95 21.44 -8.44
N ASP A 275 10.61 20.25 -7.98
CA ASP A 275 9.39 19.93 -7.20
C ASP A 275 8.09 20.44 -7.86
N ASP A 276 8.13 20.72 -9.16
CA ASP A 276 7.06 21.34 -9.92
C ASP A 276 5.90 20.38 -10.28
N HIS A 277 6.07 19.08 -10.03
CA HIS A 277 4.98 18.12 -10.11
C HIS A 277 4.16 18.11 -8.82
N TYR A 278 4.80 18.04 -7.67
CA TYR A 278 4.12 18.06 -6.36
C TYR A 278 3.30 19.34 -6.13
N PHE A 279 3.90 20.51 -6.41
CA PHE A 279 3.26 21.81 -6.30
C PHE A 279 2.53 22.26 -7.57
N GLY A 280 2.43 21.38 -8.57
CA GLY A 280 1.77 21.65 -9.85
C GLY A 280 0.26 21.35 -9.80
N THR A 281 -0.44 21.81 -10.85
CA THR A 281 -1.82 21.48 -11.06
C THR A 281 -1.97 20.03 -11.59
N ILE A 282 -3.05 19.36 -11.22
CA ILE A 282 -3.38 18.03 -11.75
C ILE A 282 -3.77 18.18 -13.23
N ARG A 283 -3.11 17.46 -14.12
CA ARG A 283 -3.40 17.48 -15.56
C ARG A 283 -4.82 16.97 -15.82
N GLN A 284 -5.50 17.53 -16.83
CA GLN A 284 -6.91 17.25 -17.11
C GLN A 284 -7.23 15.75 -17.29
N LYS A 285 -6.37 15.01 -18.02
CA LYS A 285 -6.53 13.56 -18.23
C LYS A 285 -6.48 12.80 -16.88
N ILE A 286 -5.54 13.20 -16.01
CA ILE A 286 -5.36 12.62 -14.67
C ILE A 286 -6.52 12.99 -13.76
N ALA A 287 -6.99 14.26 -13.79
CA ALA A 287 -8.16 14.68 -13.03
C ALA A 287 -9.43 13.90 -13.41
N GLY A 288 -9.61 13.59 -14.71
CA GLY A 288 -10.69 12.74 -15.18
C GLY A 288 -10.60 11.30 -14.64
N TYR A 289 -9.39 10.74 -14.64
CA TYR A 289 -9.13 9.44 -14.05
C TYR A 289 -9.40 9.43 -12.54
N MET A 290 -8.88 10.41 -11.80
CA MET A 290 -9.08 10.53 -10.36
C MET A 290 -10.55 10.67 -9.98
N LYS A 291 -11.33 11.43 -10.77
CA LYS A 291 -12.79 11.54 -10.60
C LYS A 291 -13.46 10.18 -10.70
N ASP A 292 -13.20 9.43 -11.76
CA ASP A 292 -13.83 8.12 -11.98
C ASP A 292 -13.40 7.09 -10.91
N VAL A 293 -12.14 7.15 -10.44
CA VAL A 293 -11.68 6.34 -9.30
C VAL A 293 -12.50 6.66 -8.04
N ASN A 294 -12.67 7.94 -7.72
CA ASN A 294 -13.44 8.36 -6.53
C ASN A 294 -14.89 7.89 -6.62
N GLU A 295 -15.54 8.06 -7.75
CA GLU A 295 -16.95 7.66 -7.93
C GLU A 295 -17.14 6.15 -7.71
N GLU A 296 -16.23 5.32 -8.23
CA GLU A 296 -16.28 3.87 -8.00
C GLU A 296 -15.99 3.49 -6.55
N LEU A 297 -15.00 4.13 -5.92
CA LEU A 297 -14.67 3.88 -4.53
C LEU A 297 -15.78 4.29 -3.58
N TRP A 298 -16.42 5.45 -3.81
CA TRP A 298 -17.55 5.89 -2.99
C TRP A 298 -18.74 4.94 -3.10
N LYS A 299 -19.06 4.43 -4.28
CA LYS A 299 -20.09 3.40 -4.45
C LYS A 299 -19.80 2.12 -3.68
N LEU A 300 -18.52 1.78 -3.53
CA LEU A 300 -18.04 0.64 -2.76
C LEU A 300 -17.83 0.96 -1.26
N GLY A 301 -18.27 2.12 -0.78
CA GLY A 301 -18.19 2.51 0.62
C GLY A 301 -16.80 2.92 1.09
N VAL A 302 -15.84 3.06 0.17
CA VAL A 302 -14.50 3.54 0.49
C VAL A 302 -14.49 5.06 0.52
N SER A 303 -14.22 5.64 1.68
CA SER A 303 -14.19 7.09 1.88
C SER A 303 -12.89 7.73 1.39
N SER A 304 -12.57 7.56 0.07
CA SER A 304 -11.45 8.26 -0.55
C SER A 304 -11.70 9.77 -0.50
N LYS A 305 -10.74 10.51 0.07
CA LYS A 305 -10.91 11.93 0.41
C LYS A 305 -9.93 12.84 -0.30
N THR A 306 -8.66 12.46 -0.30
CA THR A 306 -7.57 13.30 -0.81
C THR A 306 -6.92 12.62 -2.01
N GLN A 307 -6.67 13.40 -3.05
CA GLN A 307 -5.87 13.01 -4.21
C GLN A 307 -5.00 14.17 -4.64
N HIS A 308 -3.72 13.93 -4.89
CA HIS A 308 -2.78 14.94 -5.33
C HIS A 308 -1.63 14.33 -6.14
N ASN A 309 -0.80 15.19 -6.72
CA ASN A 309 0.45 14.80 -7.33
C ASN A 309 1.51 14.53 -6.24
N GLU A 310 2.36 13.53 -6.46
CA GLU A 310 3.54 13.27 -5.66
C GLU A 310 4.81 13.88 -6.29
N VAL A 311 5.96 13.75 -5.62
CA VAL A 311 7.20 14.44 -5.99
C VAL A 311 7.75 13.92 -7.31
N ALA A 312 7.75 12.60 -7.56
CA ALA A 312 8.23 12.07 -8.82
C ALA A 312 7.27 12.39 -9.99
N PRO A 313 7.77 12.69 -11.17
CA PRO A 313 6.93 12.85 -12.34
C PRO A 313 6.05 11.63 -12.58
N ALA A 314 4.79 11.83 -12.94
CA ALA A 314 3.76 10.81 -13.13
C ALA A 314 3.35 10.03 -11.86
N GLN A 315 3.77 10.46 -10.67
CA GLN A 315 3.40 9.88 -9.39
C GLN A 315 2.24 10.64 -8.75
N HIS A 316 1.33 9.92 -8.10
CA HIS A 316 0.13 10.46 -7.47
C HIS A 316 -0.17 9.69 -6.18
N GLU A 317 -1.00 10.29 -5.31
CA GLU A 317 -1.45 9.68 -4.07
C GLU A 317 -2.97 9.76 -3.93
N LEU A 318 -3.53 8.74 -3.27
CA LEU A 318 -4.91 8.70 -2.80
C LEU A 318 -4.92 8.35 -1.31
N ALA A 319 -5.57 9.19 -0.50
CA ALA A 319 -5.74 8.97 0.93
C ALA A 319 -7.22 8.85 1.32
N PRO A 320 -7.65 7.70 1.88
CA PRO A 320 -8.99 7.53 2.44
C PRO A 320 -9.08 8.06 3.88
N ILE A 321 -10.28 8.25 4.37
CA ILE A 321 -10.53 8.41 5.80
C ILE A 321 -10.30 7.06 6.49
N TYR A 322 -9.77 7.09 7.72
CA TYR A 322 -9.50 5.89 8.50
C TYR A 322 -10.78 5.07 8.81
N ALA A 323 -10.58 3.77 9.00
CA ALA A 323 -11.61 2.80 9.36
C ALA A 323 -11.04 1.75 10.34
N PRO A 324 -11.86 0.88 10.94
CA PRO A 324 -11.36 -0.29 11.66
C PRO A 324 -10.36 -1.08 10.80
N ALA A 325 -9.30 -1.60 11.41
CA ALA A 325 -8.16 -2.15 10.67
C ALA A 325 -8.54 -3.23 9.64
N ASN A 326 -9.44 -4.16 9.95
CA ASN A 326 -9.91 -5.17 9.00
C ASN A 326 -10.62 -4.57 7.78
N ILE A 327 -11.45 -3.54 8.00
CA ILE A 327 -12.15 -2.83 6.92
C ILE A 327 -11.17 -1.98 6.11
N ALA A 328 -10.23 -1.29 6.77
CA ALA A 328 -9.22 -0.48 6.09
C ALA A 328 -8.30 -1.32 5.20
N VAL A 329 -7.94 -2.53 5.64
CA VAL A 329 -7.16 -3.48 4.84
C VAL A 329 -7.95 -3.92 3.60
N ASP A 330 -9.22 -4.28 3.75
CA ASP A 330 -10.09 -4.64 2.63
C ASP A 330 -10.27 -3.44 1.67
N HIS A 331 -10.50 -2.25 2.21
CA HIS A 331 -10.60 -1.02 1.40
C HIS A 331 -9.32 -0.74 0.62
N ASN A 332 -8.14 -0.95 1.19
CA ASN A 332 -6.88 -0.77 0.48
C ASN A 332 -6.74 -1.75 -0.70
N GLN A 333 -7.16 -3.01 -0.54
CA GLN A 333 -7.20 -3.96 -1.65
C GLN A 333 -8.18 -3.51 -2.76
N ILE A 334 -9.36 -3.02 -2.38
CA ILE A 334 -10.34 -2.46 -3.32
C ILE A 334 -9.78 -1.24 -4.04
N ILE A 335 -9.07 -0.34 -3.33
CA ILE A 335 -8.38 0.82 -3.91
C ILE A 335 -7.39 0.37 -4.98
N MET A 336 -6.47 -0.55 -4.64
CA MET A 336 -5.45 -1.04 -5.58
C MET A 336 -6.06 -1.65 -6.84
N GLN A 337 -7.12 -2.44 -6.70
CA GLN A 337 -7.84 -3.01 -7.84
C GLN A 337 -8.53 -1.94 -8.70
N THR A 338 -9.18 -0.97 -8.04
CA THR A 338 -9.91 0.12 -8.71
C THR A 338 -8.96 1.03 -9.47
N LEU A 339 -7.83 1.43 -8.88
CA LEU A 339 -6.79 2.22 -9.55
C LEU A 339 -6.33 1.56 -10.85
N LYS A 340 -6.01 0.26 -10.82
CA LYS A 340 -5.59 -0.50 -12.01
C LYS A 340 -6.69 -0.64 -13.06
N ARG A 341 -7.94 -0.85 -12.64
CA ARG A 341 -9.09 -1.06 -13.53
C ARG A 341 -9.49 0.23 -14.24
N VAL A 342 -9.62 1.32 -13.49
CA VAL A 342 -10.03 2.63 -14.03
C VAL A 342 -8.95 3.19 -14.98
N ALA A 343 -7.66 2.99 -14.69
CA ALA A 343 -6.57 3.46 -15.54
C ALA A 343 -6.73 2.96 -16.99
N ARG A 344 -7.13 1.71 -17.19
CA ARG A 344 -7.34 1.13 -18.53
C ARG A 344 -8.37 1.89 -19.34
N ARG A 345 -9.45 2.42 -18.73
CA ARG A 345 -10.49 3.18 -19.41
C ARG A 345 -10.01 4.55 -19.90
N HIS A 346 -9.00 5.09 -19.22
CA HIS A 346 -8.38 6.37 -19.57
C HIS A 346 -7.15 6.24 -20.49
N GLY A 347 -6.89 5.04 -21.04
CA GLY A 347 -5.69 4.79 -21.83
C GLY A 347 -4.40 4.90 -21.03
N LEU A 348 -4.50 4.67 -19.71
CA LEU A 348 -3.40 4.71 -18.75
C LEU A 348 -3.11 3.32 -18.19
N LYS A 349 -1.94 3.16 -17.61
CA LYS A 349 -1.55 2.03 -16.78
C LYS A 349 -1.14 2.54 -15.41
N CYS A 350 -1.79 2.01 -14.37
CA CYS A 350 -1.40 2.24 -12.98
C CYS A 350 -0.33 1.24 -12.59
N ILE A 351 0.78 1.73 -12.05
CA ILE A 351 1.89 0.93 -11.53
C ILE A 351 1.93 1.13 -10.02
N LEU A 352 1.85 0.04 -9.28
CA LEU A 352 1.92 0.00 -7.81
C LEU A 352 3.27 -0.51 -7.28
N HIS A 353 4.22 -0.81 -8.15
CA HIS A 353 5.56 -1.22 -7.72
C HIS A 353 6.23 -0.11 -6.90
N GLU A 354 7.02 -0.48 -5.91
CA GLU A 354 7.67 0.43 -4.94
C GLU A 354 8.70 1.35 -5.61
N LYS A 355 9.39 0.86 -6.65
CA LYS A 355 10.43 1.61 -7.37
C LYS A 355 10.37 1.35 -8.88
N PRO A 356 9.33 1.85 -9.58
CA PRO A 356 9.20 1.58 -11.02
C PRO A 356 10.27 2.28 -11.86
N PHE A 357 10.83 3.39 -11.36
CA PHE A 357 11.88 4.16 -12.04
C PHE A 357 13.04 4.41 -11.09
N ALA A 358 14.27 4.08 -11.51
CA ALA A 358 15.46 4.42 -10.75
C ALA A 358 15.72 5.94 -10.76
N GLY A 359 16.34 6.47 -9.71
CA GLY A 359 16.76 7.87 -9.63
C GLY A 359 15.70 8.90 -9.25
N VAL A 360 14.41 8.50 -9.16
CA VAL A 360 13.31 9.34 -8.66
C VAL A 360 12.65 8.68 -7.45
N ASN A 361 11.73 9.38 -6.76
CA ASN A 361 10.99 8.81 -5.63
C ASN A 361 10.29 7.51 -6.01
N GLY A 362 10.22 6.60 -5.05
CA GLY A 362 9.39 5.40 -5.12
C GLY A 362 8.02 5.61 -4.51
N SER A 363 7.17 4.60 -4.60
CA SER A 363 5.81 4.61 -4.05
C SER A 363 5.70 3.68 -2.84
N GLY A 364 5.01 4.14 -1.82
CA GLY A 364 4.69 3.39 -0.62
C GLY A 364 3.26 3.55 -0.18
N LYS A 365 3.02 3.15 1.07
CA LYS A 365 1.82 3.46 1.82
C LYS A 365 2.24 4.04 3.17
N HIS A 366 1.62 5.14 3.57
CA HIS A 366 1.69 5.59 4.94
C HIS A 366 0.54 4.96 5.72
N ASP A 367 0.88 4.08 6.65
CA ASP A 367 -0.09 3.37 7.48
C ASP A 367 -0.33 4.15 8.76
N ASN A 368 -1.42 4.93 8.78
CA ASN A 368 -1.82 5.73 9.93
C ASN A 368 -2.58 4.85 10.92
N TRP A 369 -1.97 4.53 12.04
CA TRP A 369 -2.50 3.61 13.05
C TRP A 369 -2.83 4.33 14.35
N SER A 370 -3.99 4.01 14.95
CA SER A 370 -4.43 4.49 16.26
C SER A 370 -5.33 3.47 16.95
N LEU A 371 -5.65 3.69 18.25
CA LEU A 371 -6.53 2.85 19.04
C LEU A 371 -7.74 3.67 19.51
N VAL A 372 -8.94 3.24 19.13
CA VAL A 372 -10.18 3.98 19.42
C VAL A 372 -11.21 3.07 20.11
N THR A 373 -11.83 3.55 21.16
CA THR A 373 -12.92 2.87 21.85
C THR A 373 -14.22 2.93 21.07
N ASP A 374 -15.16 2.04 21.35
CA ASP A 374 -16.49 2.03 20.74
C ASP A 374 -17.35 3.28 21.09
N ASP A 375 -17.02 3.98 22.16
CA ASP A 375 -17.61 5.27 22.54
C ASP A 375 -16.80 6.50 22.11
N GLY A 376 -15.77 6.29 21.24
CA GLY A 376 -15.08 7.35 20.50
C GLY A 376 -13.86 7.97 21.18
N ILE A 377 -13.32 7.36 22.22
CA ILE A 377 -12.10 7.81 22.89
C ILE A 377 -10.88 7.30 22.11
N ASN A 378 -10.03 8.20 21.66
CA ASN A 378 -8.74 7.84 21.06
C ASN A 378 -7.67 7.75 22.15
N LEU A 379 -7.05 6.59 22.32
CA LEU A 379 -6.02 6.37 23.35
C LEU A 379 -4.70 7.07 23.05
N LEU A 380 -4.50 7.53 21.81
CA LEU A 380 -3.35 8.31 21.36
C LEU A 380 -3.63 9.82 21.31
N GLU A 381 -4.74 10.30 21.89
CA GLU A 381 -5.03 11.71 22.00
C GLU A 381 -4.31 12.34 23.23
N PRO A 382 -3.25 13.15 23.01
CA PRO A 382 -2.45 13.70 24.10
C PRO A 382 -3.21 14.77 24.91
N GLY A 383 -4.23 15.40 24.31
CA GLY A 383 -4.92 16.52 24.88
C GLY A 383 -4.12 17.82 24.83
N LYS A 384 -4.58 18.83 25.57
CA LYS A 384 -3.93 20.16 25.59
C LYS A 384 -2.68 20.23 26.48
N THR A 385 -2.60 19.34 27.44
CA THR A 385 -1.52 19.24 28.44
C THR A 385 -1.02 17.80 28.50
N PRO A 386 -0.22 17.34 27.51
CA PRO A 386 0.24 15.95 27.42
C PRO A 386 0.92 15.46 28.70
N HIS A 387 1.68 16.32 29.38
CA HIS A 387 2.40 15.99 30.63
C HIS A 387 1.47 15.65 31.81
N GLU A 388 0.21 16.09 31.79
CA GLU A 388 -0.80 15.76 32.80
C GLU A 388 -1.63 14.53 32.43
N ASN A 389 -1.58 14.07 31.17
CA ASN A 389 -2.39 12.93 30.70
C ASN A 389 -1.67 11.61 30.95
N VAL A 390 -1.74 11.12 32.19
CA VAL A 390 -1.03 9.90 32.63
C VAL A 390 -1.41 8.67 31.82
N GLN A 391 -2.69 8.50 31.46
CA GLN A 391 -3.13 7.38 30.63
C GLN A 391 -2.47 7.42 29.24
N PHE A 392 -2.45 8.60 28.60
CA PHE A 392 -1.77 8.78 27.30
C PHE A 392 -0.26 8.49 27.42
N LEU A 393 0.40 9.02 28.47
CA LEU A 393 1.83 8.79 28.70
C LEU A 393 2.16 7.30 28.92
N LEU A 394 1.30 6.59 29.62
CA LEU A 394 1.46 5.14 29.77
C LEU A 394 1.32 4.42 28.42
N VAL A 395 0.28 4.72 27.64
CA VAL A 395 0.08 4.16 26.31
C VAL A 395 1.29 4.45 25.41
N LEU A 396 1.76 5.71 25.39
CA LEU A 396 2.94 6.13 24.64
C LEU A 396 4.19 5.34 25.06
N SER A 397 4.45 5.23 26.36
CA SER A 397 5.61 4.51 26.90
C SER A 397 5.59 3.01 26.56
N CYS A 398 4.40 2.41 26.56
CA CYS A 398 4.21 1.01 26.12
C CYS A 398 4.50 0.85 24.61
N ILE A 399 4.11 1.80 23.77
CA ILE A 399 4.42 1.76 22.34
C ILE A 399 5.92 1.93 22.10
N LEU A 400 6.60 2.82 22.82
CA LEU A 400 8.07 2.95 22.76
C LEU A 400 8.74 1.60 23.06
N LYS A 401 8.32 0.95 24.14
CA LYS A 401 8.80 -0.38 24.56
C LYS A 401 8.55 -1.44 23.50
N ALA A 402 7.33 -1.52 22.98
CA ALA A 402 6.91 -2.49 21.98
C ALA A 402 7.75 -2.38 20.70
N VAL A 403 7.88 -1.17 20.17
CA VAL A 403 8.61 -0.91 18.92
C VAL A 403 10.13 -1.11 19.10
N ASP A 404 10.70 -0.71 20.24
CA ASP A 404 12.12 -0.92 20.51
C ASP A 404 12.48 -2.40 20.64
N ARG A 405 11.66 -3.19 21.33
CA ARG A 405 11.86 -4.63 21.49
C ARG A 405 11.74 -5.43 20.20
N HIS A 406 10.80 -5.02 19.34
CA HIS A 406 10.41 -5.74 18.14
C HIS A 406 10.68 -4.94 16.85
N ALA A 407 11.71 -4.07 16.88
CA ALA A 407 12.10 -3.26 15.72
C ALA A 407 12.44 -4.11 14.48
N ASP A 408 13.08 -5.27 14.69
CA ASP A 408 13.38 -6.25 13.65
C ASP A 408 12.10 -6.84 13.02
N LEU A 409 11.13 -7.23 13.83
CA LEU A 409 9.86 -7.79 13.37
C LEU A 409 9.00 -6.72 12.67
N LEU A 410 8.97 -5.49 13.20
CA LEU A 410 8.25 -4.39 12.56
C LEU A 410 8.89 -4.03 11.21
N ARG A 411 10.24 -4.05 11.09
CA ARG A 411 10.92 -3.89 9.80
C ARG A 411 10.57 -5.03 8.84
N GLU A 412 10.49 -6.27 9.33
CA GLU A 412 10.13 -7.44 8.54
C GLU A 412 8.73 -7.30 7.95
N SER A 413 7.76 -6.76 8.70
CA SER A 413 6.37 -6.59 8.26
C SER A 413 6.18 -5.69 7.03
N ALA A 414 7.18 -4.90 6.67
CA ALA A 414 7.24 -4.05 5.48
C ALA A 414 8.37 -4.49 4.53
N SER A 415 8.74 -5.77 4.55
CA SER A 415 9.81 -6.30 3.70
C SER A 415 9.25 -7.00 2.46
N ASP A 416 9.64 -6.50 1.30
CA ASP A 416 9.40 -7.07 -0.01
C ASP A 416 10.55 -6.70 -0.97
N VAL A 417 10.58 -7.33 -2.14
CA VAL A 417 11.63 -7.12 -3.17
C VAL A 417 11.65 -5.66 -3.66
N GLY A 418 10.48 -5.07 -3.86
CA GLY A 418 10.36 -3.68 -4.33
C GLY A 418 10.89 -2.67 -3.32
N ASN A 419 10.64 -2.90 -2.03
CA ASN A 419 11.12 -2.06 -0.93
C ASN A 419 12.64 -2.10 -0.74
N ASP A 420 13.31 -3.19 -1.14
CA ASP A 420 14.78 -3.23 -1.15
C ASP A 420 15.37 -2.15 -2.08
N HIS A 421 14.65 -1.79 -3.13
CA HIS A 421 15.04 -0.70 -4.06
C HIS A 421 14.56 0.69 -3.62
N ARG A 422 13.53 0.78 -2.76
CA ARG A 422 12.90 2.03 -2.36
C ARG A 422 13.48 2.60 -1.06
N LEU A 423 13.67 1.77 -0.02
CA LEU A 423 14.00 2.23 1.32
C LEU A 423 15.40 2.88 1.40
N GLY A 424 15.49 3.96 2.18
CA GLY A 424 16.73 4.68 2.43
C GLY A 424 17.13 5.70 1.38
N ALA A 425 16.27 5.97 0.38
CA ALA A 425 16.54 6.95 -0.67
C ALA A 425 15.27 7.67 -1.12
N ASN A 426 15.42 8.93 -1.58
CA ASN A 426 14.34 9.69 -2.23
C ASN A 426 13.01 9.68 -1.44
N GLU A 427 13.00 10.27 -0.26
CA GLU A 427 11.86 10.39 0.66
C GLU A 427 11.34 9.09 1.31
N ALA A 428 11.88 7.93 0.97
CA ALA A 428 11.58 6.69 1.68
C ALA A 428 12.40 6.58 2.97
N PRO A 429 11.81 6.12 4.09
CA PRO A 429 12.53 6.02 5.36
C PRO A 429 13.73 5.06 5.27
N PRO A 430 14.77 5.26 6.10
CA PRO A 430 15.88 4.32 6.18
C PRO A 430 15.42 2.96 6.75
N ALA A 431 16.18 1.91 6.49
CA ALA A 431 15.92 0.55 6.97
C ALA A 431 16.20 0.35 8.48
N ILE A 432 16.15 1.43 9.26
CA ILE A 432 16.34 1.48 10.71
C ILE A 432 15.03 1.95 11.33
N ILE A 433 14.38 1.12 12.11
CA ILE A 433 13.19 1.54 12.85
C ILE A 433 13.61 2.55 13.94
N SER A 434 12.97 3.71 13.92
CA SER A 434 13.06 4.75 14.95
C SER A 434 11.71 5.46 15.08
N ILE A 435 11.46 6.08 16.21
CA ILE A 435 10.22 6.80 16.51
C ILE A 435 10.49 8.30 16.52
N TYR A 436 9.71 9.05 15.75
CA TYR A 436 9.63 10.50 15.81
C TYR A 436 8.47 10.91 16.71
N LEU A 437 8.71 11.69 17.74
CA LEU A 437 7.70 12.19 18.68
C LEU A 437 7.37 13.66 18.46
N GLY A 438 8.26 14.42 17.86
CA GLY A 438 8.21 15.89 17.81
C GLY A 438 8.71 16.54 19.10
N GLU A 439 9.04 17.83 19.02
CA GLU A 439 9.70 18.59 20.12
C GLU A 439 8.92 18.54 21.44
N GLN A 440 7.58 18.61 21.39
CA GLN A 440 6.75 18.65 22.59
C GLN A 440 6.79 17.36 23.41
N LEU A 441 6.61 16.21 22.75
CA LEU A 441 6.59 14.92 23.45
C LEU A 441 8.00 14.43 23.77
N GLU A 442 9.00 14.77 22.96
CA GLU A 442 10.40 14.51 23.30
C GLU A 442 10.79 15.22 24.60
N ASP A 443 10.48 16.53 24.73
CA ASP A 443 10.70 17.30 25.96
C ASP A 443 10.00 16.65 27.17
N VAL A 444 8.75 16.22 27.04
CA VAL A 444 8.04 15.50 28.12
C VAL A 444 8.74 14.20 28.50
N VAL A 445 9.19 13.41 27.52
CA VAL A 445 9.93 12.16 27.78
C VAL A 445 11.29 12.46 28.45
N GLU A 446 12.01 13.48 28.01
CA GLU A 446 13.29 13.88 28.63
C GLU A 446 13.09 14.34 30.09
N GLN A 447 12.03 15.08 30.40
CA GLN A 447 11.67 15.43 31.78
C GLN A 447 11.42 14.18 32.61
N LEU A 448 10.60 13.23 32.12
CA LEU A 448 10.31 11.96 32.81
C LEU A 448 11.57 11.14 33.09
N VAL A 449 12.47 11.07 32.13
CA VAL A 449 13.74 10.31 32.27
C VAL A 449 14.69 11.00 33.26
N SER A 450 14.85 12.33 33.17
CA SER A 450 15.85 13.09 33.95
C SER A 450 15.42 13.37 35.38
N THR A 451 14.15 13.76 35.60
CA THR A 451 13.64 14.19 36.91
C THR A 451 12.62 13.20 37.52
N GLY A 452 12.06 12.32 36.70
CA GLY A 452 11.00 11.38 37.09
C GLY A 452 9.59 11.98 37.05
N THR A 453 9.47 13.28 36.75
CA THR A 453 8.18 13.98 36.59
C THR A 453 8.25 14.90 35.38
N ALA A 454 7.14 15.14 34.72
CA ALA A 454 7.02 16.15 33.68
C ALA A 454 6.17 17.31 34.19
N ASP A 455 6.75 18.48 34.33
CA ASP A 455 6.09 19.64 34.97
C ASP A 455 5.48 20.59 33.96
N HIS A 456 5.79 20.47 32.67
CA HIS A 456 5.28 21.32 31.61
C HIS A 456 5.28 20.61 30.25
N SER A 457 4.53 21.18 29.31
CA SER A 457 4.62 20.86 27.89
C SER A 457 4.89 22.11 27.08
N LEU A 458 5.73 22.00 26.07
CA LEU A 458 5.98 23.08 25.13
C LEU A 458 4.68 23.48 24.44
N LYS A 459 4.41 24.79 24.38
CA LYS A 459 3.21 25.28 23.71
C LYS A 459 3.51 25.59 22.27
N GLY A 460 2.67 25.14 21.38
CA GLY A 460 2.66 25.58 19.99
C GLY A 460 2.52 27.11 19.94
N GLY A 461 3.36 27.79 19.14
CA GLY A 461 3.28 29.23 18.93
C GLY A 461 2.13 29.58 17.99
N ARG A 462 1.94 30.90 17.77
CA ARG A 462 1.11 31.39 16.67
C ARG A 462 1.99 31.80 15.49
N LEU A 463 1.59 31.39 14.32
CA LEU A 463 2.18 31.85 13.06
C LEU A 463 1.46 33.12 12.64
N MET A 464 2.18 34.25 12.71
CA MET A 464 1.71 35.53 12.22
C MET A 464 2.23 35.73 10.80
N THR A 465 1.33 35.76 9.84
CA THR A 465 1.70 35.96 8.42
C THR A 465 2.11 37.41 8.12
N GLY A 466 1.85 38.33 9.05
CA GLY A 466 2.07 39.76 8.83
C GLY A 466 1.04 40.42 7.90
N VAL A 467 0.06 39.68 7.41
CA VAL A 467 -0.99 40.17 6.52
C VAL A 467 -2.30 40.27 7.28
N ARG A 468 -2.88 41.47 7.37
CA ARG A 468 -4.09 41.74 8.18
C ARG A 468 -5.34 40.93 7.74
N THR A 469 -5.41 40.51 6.49
CA THR A 469 -6.54 39.75 5.94
C THR A 469 -6.38 38.23 6.10
N LEU A 470 -5.23 37.75 6.56
CA LEU A 470 -5.00 36.34 6.85
C LEU A 470 -5.18 36.09 8.36
N PRO A 471 -5.83 34.99 8.74
CA PRO A 471 -5.97 34.63 10.14
C PRO A 471 -4.62 34.29 10.77
N ASP A 472 -4.47 34.51 12.05
CA ASP A 472 -3.38 33.95 12.83
C ASP A 472 -3.57 32.42 12.88
N LEU A 473 -2.56 31.66 12.46
CA LEU A 473 -2.58 30.23 12.51
C LEU A 473 -1.94 29.74 13.82
N ALA A 474 -2.57 28.76 14.46
CA ALA A 474 -1.91 28.05 15.53
C ALA A 474 -0.76 27.20 14.89
N LYS A 475 0.45 27.37 15.42
CA LYS A 475 1.56 26.49 15.05
C LYS A 475 1.28 25.14 15.68
N ASP A 476 1.25 24.09 14.86
CA ASP A 476 1.20 22.72 15.36
C ASP A 476 2.48 22.45 16.15
N ALA A 477 2.36 21.91 17.35
CA ALA A 477 3.51 21.56 18.18
C ALA A 477 4.18 20.26 17.72
N THR A 478 3.50 19.52 16.85
CA THR A 478 4.02 18.30 16.21
C THR A 478 4.37 18.62 14.77
N ASP A 479 5.64 18.92 14.50
CA ASP A 479 6.14 19.01 13.12
C ASP A 479 6.24 17.62 12.51
N ARG A 480 6.18 17.51 11.18
CA ARG A 480 6.31 16.23 10.47
C ARG A 480 7.77 16.00 10.07
N ASN A 481 8.38 14.91 10.55
CA ASN A 481 9.68 14.48 10.05
C ASN A 481 9.46 13.42 8.97
N ARG A 482 9.59 13.81 7.70
CA ARG A 482 9.42 12.93 6.53
C ARG A 482 10.44 11.79 6.46
N THR A 483 11.55 11.89 7.20
CA THR A 483 12.61 10.88 7.21
C THR A 483 12.42 9.80 8.28
N SER A 484 11.43 9.94 9.16
CA SER A 484 11.16 8.95 10.21
C SER A 484 10.31 7.79 9.68
N PRO A 485 10.68 6.54 9.97
CA PRO A 485 9.88 5.38 9.59
C PRO A 485 8.61 5.20 10.41
N PHE A 486 8.58 5.70 11.66
CA PHE A 486 7.42 5.61 12.55
C PHE A 486 7.25 6.93 13.31
N ALA A 487 6.29 7.74 12.89
CA ALA A 487 6.13 9.10 13.38
C ALA A 487 4.81 9.30 14.12
N PHE A 488 4.86 9.95 15.29
CA PHE A 488 3.67 10.43 15.97
C PHE A 488 3.16 11.72 15.29
N THR A 489 1.91 11.72 14.84
CA THR A 489 1.32 12.81 14.07
C THR A 489 0.03 13.33 14.74
N GLY A 490 0.16 13.77 15.99
CA GLY A 490 -0.89 14.43 16.76
C GLY A 490 -1.76 13.50 17.59
N ASN A 491 -2.36 12.47 17.03
CA ASN A 491 -3.19 11.49 17.75
C ASN A 491 -3.14 10.09 17.13
N LYS A 492 -2.09 9.80 16.38
CA LYS A 492 -1.84 8.52 15.72
C LYS A 492 -0.37 8.36 15.43
N PHE A 493 0.05 7.15 15.16
CA PHE A 493 1.35 6.85 14.57
C PHE A 493 1.21 6.58 13.08
N GLU A 494 2.17 7.05 12.32
CA GLU A 494 2.28 6.86 10.88
C GLU A 494 3.48 5.97 10.57
N PHE A 495 3.23 4.73 10.10
CA PHE A 495 4.26 3.81 9.67
C PHE A 495 4.48 3.94 8.16
N ARG A 496 5.66 4.43 7.75
CA ARG A 496 5.94 4.88 6.38
C ARG A 496 6.69 3.88 5.51
N MET A 497 6.97 2.69 6.03
CA MET A 497 7.83 1.72 5.33
C MET A 497 7.07 0.80 4.38
N VAL A 498 5.75 0.71 4.45
CA VAL A 498 4.95 -0.25 3.67
C VAL A 498 5.08 0.02 2.17
N GLY A 499 5.31 -1.04 1.39
CA GLY A 499 5.39 -0.97 -0.06
C GLY A 499 4.06 -0.64 -0.73
N SER A 500 4.10 0.01 -1.89
CA SER A 500 2.89 0.44 -2.60
C SER A 500 2.00 -0.73 -3.03
N GLN A 501 2.56 -1.87 -3.39
CA GLN A 501 1.79 -3.06 -3.78
C GLN A 501 1.46 -3.99 -2.61
N ASP A 502 2.09 -3.80 -1.45
CA ASP A 502 1.89 -4.65 -0.28
C ASP A 502 0.52 -4.48 0.36
N SER A 503 0.12 -5.50 1.13
CA SER A 503 -1.02 -5.39 2.04
C SER A 503 -0.60 -4.69 3.33
N VAL A 504 -1.41 -3.74 3.80
CA VAL A 504 -1.21 -3.13 5.13
C VAL A 504 -1.58 -4.09 6.28
N ALA A 505 -2.01 -5.31 6.01
CA ALA A 505 -2.33 -6.29 7.03
C ALA A 505 -1.09 -6.67 7.87
N ALA A 506 0.05 -6.97 7.23
CA ALA A 506 1.26 -7.42 7.92
C ALA A 506 1.77 -6.43 8.99
N PRO A 507 1.98 -5.13 8.70
CA PRO A 507 2.39 -4.18 9.73
C PRO A 507 1.35 -4.02 10.84
N ASN A 508 0.05 -4.07 10.52
CA ASN A 508 -1.01 -3.99 11.54
C ASN A 508 -1.08 -5.22 12.44
N ILE A 509 -0.85 -6.43 11.90
CA ILE A 509 -0.73 -7.66 12.69
C ILE A 509 0.41 -7.51 13.71
N VAL A 510 1.56 -7.04 13.26
CA VAL A 510 2.73 -6.85 14.13
C VAL A 510 2.46 -5.75 15.16
N LEU A 511 2.05 -4.54 14.74
CA LEU A 511 1.79 -3.41 15.65
C LEU A 511 0.78 -3.77 16.72
N ASN A 512 -0.35 -4.37 16.35
CA ASN A 512 -1.37 -4.78 17.29
C ASN A 512 -0.82 -5.78 18.33
N THR A 513 -0.02 -6.76 17.90
CA THR A 513 0.46 -7.82 18.78
C THR A 513 1.57 -7.35 19.71
N ILE A 514 2.57 -6.60 19.22
CA ILE A 514 3.66 -6.08 20.06
C ILE A 514 3.17 -5.06 21.09
N VAL A 515 2.15 -4.27 20.73
CA VAL A 515 1.53 -3.32 21.67
C VAL A 515 0.63 -4.04 22.67
N ALA A 516 -0.07 -5.12 22.27
CA ALA A 516 -0.81 -5.96 23.19
C ALA A 516 0.09 -6.60 24.25
N GLU A 517 1.29 -7.07 23.85
CA GLU A 517 2.32 -7.58 24.79
C GLU A 517 2.71 -6.52 25.82
N ALA A 518 3.04 -5.31 25.36
CA ALA A 518 3.43 -4.22 26.26
C ALA A 518 2.29 -3.79 27.19
N PHE A 519 1.04 -3.80 26.71
CA PHE A 519 -0.13 -3.50 27.55
C PHE A 519 -0.39 -4.59 28.57
N GLN A 520 -0.25 -5.87 28.20
CA GLN A 520 -0.38 -6.98 29.13
C GLN A 520 0.63 -6.86 30.27
N GLU A 521 1.92 -6.67 29.96
CA GLU A 521 2.97 -6.49 30.97
C GLU A 521 2.67 -5.29 31.88
N ALA A 522 2.20 -4.17 31.33
CA ALA A 522 1.80 -3.00 32.12
C ALA A 522 0.63 -3.33 33.06
N CYS A 523 -0.40 -4.00 32.57
CA CYS A 523 -1.55 -4.40 33.39
C CYS A 523 -1.15 -5.35 34.50
N GLU A 524 -0.30 -6.34 34.26
CA GLU A 524 0.19 -7.27 35.28
C GLU A 524 0.94 -6.56 36.41
N ILE A 525 1.70 -5.52 36.10
CA ILE A 525 2.37 -4.71 37.12
C ILE A 525 1.36 -3.89 37.92
N LEU A 526 0.46 -3.19 37.22
CA LEU A 526 -0.45 -2.21 37.84
C LEU A 526 -1.58 -2.87 38.65
N GLU A 527 -2.08 -4.04 38.25
CA GLU A 527 -3.09 -4.80 38.99
C GLU A 527 -2.58 -5.34 40.33
N ASN A 528 -1.26 -5.56 40.44
CA ASN A 528 -0.63 -6.07 41.66
C ASN A 528 0.02 -4.96 42.50
N ALA A 529 -0.12 -3.69 42.12
CA ALA A 529 0.50 -2.57 42.80
C ALA A 529 -0.25 -2.24 44.13
N GLU A 530 0.51 -1.95 45.19
CA GLU A 530 -0.05 -1.44 46.44
C GLU A 530 -0.58 -0.01 46.31
N ASP A 531 0.11 0.82 45.49
CA ASP A 531 -0.27 2.19 45.16
C ASP A 531 -0.24 2.37 43.63
N PHE A 532 -1.43 2.49 43.05
CA PHE A 532 -1.62 2.57 41.61
C PHE A 532 -0.92 3.82 41.00
N ASP A 533 -1.08 4.98 41.66
CA ASP A 533 -0.54 6.24 41.11
C ASP A 533 0.98 6.24 41.10
N VAL A 534 1.61 5.71 42.14
CA VAL A 534 3.07 5.54 42.20
C VAL A 534 3.53 4.54 41.14
N ALA A 535 2.87 3.39 41.06
CA ALA A 535 3.26 2.32 40.13
C ALA A 535 3.16 2.74 38.67
N VAL A 536 2.12 3.50 38.28
CA VAL A 536 1.97 3.97 36.90
C VAL A 536 3.05 4.99 36.53
N HIS A 537 3.41 5.89 37.43
CA HIS A 537 4.50 6.85 37.18
C HIS A 537 5.86 6.16 37.08
N ASP A 538 6.15 5.21 37.97
CA ASP A 538 7.40 4.44 37.94
C ASP A 538 7.49 3.61 36.67
N LEU A 539 6.38 3.03 36.19
CA LEU A 539 6.33 2.26 34.96
C LEU A 539 6.58 3.13 33.73
N ILE A 540 5.92 4.31 33.64
CA ILE A 540 6.14 5.27 32.55
C ILE A 540 7.60 5.69 32.51
N LYS A 541 8.17 6.08 33.66
CA LYS A 541 9.57 6.48 33.80
C LYS A 541 10.51 5.37 33.34
N THR A 542 10.28 4.14 33.82
CA THR A 542 11.12 2.97 33.49
C THR A 542 11.07 2.68 32.00
N ASN A 543 9.87 2.58 31.41
CA ASN A 543 9.72 2.36 29.98
C ASN A 543 10.39 3.45 29.14
N CYS A 544 10.21 4.73 29.49
CA CYS A 544 10.86 5.84 28.79
C CYS A 544 12.39 5.77 28.90
N ALA A 545 12.92 5.49 30.09
CA ALA A 545 14.36 5.43 30.31
C ALA A 545 15.03 4.26 29.58
N GLU A 546 14.41 3.08 29.59
CA GLU A 546 14.95 1.87 28.96
C GLU A 546 14.87 1.89 27.44
N HIS A 547 13.82 2.54 26.89
CA HIS A 547 13.50 2.50 25.46
C HIS A 547 13.70 3.84 24.73
N GLN A 548 14.25 4.88 25.37
CA GLN A 548 14.53 6.17 24.71
C GLN A 548 15.47 6.04 23.50
N ARG A 549 16.27 4.97 23.43
CA ARG A 549 17.21 4.75 22.31
C ARG A 549 16.53 4.68 20.94
N ILE A 550 15.20 4.34 20.89
CA ILE A 550 14.43 4.25 19.65
C ILE A 550 13.95 5.64 19.17
N ILE A 551 13.96 6.65 20.06
CA ILE A 551 13.46 8.01 19.73
C ILE A 551 14.53 8.74 18.91
N PHE A 552 14.15 9.26 17.77
CA PHE A 552 15.01 10.07 16.91
C PHE A 552 14.22 11.12 16.13
N ASN A 553 14.46 12.38 16.42
CA ASN A 553 13.79 13.53 15.78
C ASN A 553 14.64 14.21 14.69
N GLY A 554 15.85 13.67 14.41
CA GLY A 554 16.78 14.23 13.43
C GLY A 554 16.54 13.76 11.99
N ASN A 555 17.51 14.07 11.11
CA ASN A 555 17.48 13.63 9.72
C ASN A 555 17.88 12.15 9.58
N GLY A 556 16.89 11.29 9.33
CA GLY A 556 17.06 9.84 9.15
C GLY A 556 17.87 9.43 7.92
N TYR A 557 18.08 10.33 6.93
CA TYR A 557 18.87 10.03 5.73
C TYR A 557 20.36 10.27 5.89
N SER A 558 20.78 10.84 7.02
CA SER A 558 22.20 11.16 7.24
C SER A 558 23.04 9.93 7.59
N ASP A 559 24.26 9.86 7.06
CA ASP A 559 25.23 8.82 7.47
C ASP A 559 25.52 8.88 8.98
N ALA A 560 25.47 10.08 9.58
CA ALA A 560 25.58 10.26 11.00
C ALA A 560 24.52 9.51 11.80
N TRP A 561 23.28 9.42 11.27
CA TRP A 561 22.23 8.63 11.90
C TRP A 561 22.53 7.12 11.83
N VAL A 562 23.05 6.63 10.73
CA VAL A 562 23.43 5.20 10.61
C VAL A 562 24.46 4.81 11.66
N GLU A 563 25.48 5.64 11.87
CA GLU A 563 26.50 5.42 12.90
C GLU A 563 25.92 5.54 14.33
N GLU A 564 25.06 6.53 14.56
CA GLU A 564 24.38 6.71 15.83
C GLU A 564 23.44 5.55 16.15
N ALA A 565 22.63 5.09 15.19
CA ALA A 565 21.76 3.94 15.35
C ALA A 565 22.54 2.66 15.71
N LYS A 566 23.69 2.46 15.06
CA LYS A 566 24.61 1.36 15.38
C LYS A 566 25.13 1.47 16.84
N ARG A 567 25.51 2.68 17.27
CA ARG A 567 25.95 2.94 18.65
C ARG A 567 24.85 2.66 19.66
N ARG A 568 23.60 2.97 19.31
CA ARG A 568 22.40 2.68 20.14
C ARG A 568 22.00 1.20 20.10
N GLY A 569 22.62 0.38 19.25
CA GLY A 569 22.26 -1.03 19.08
C GLY A 569 20.95 -1.26 18.33
N LEU A 570 20.52 -0.28 17.50
CA LEU A 570 19.34 -0.42 16.65
C LEU A 570 19.68 -1.21 15.37
N PRO A 571 18.84 -2.17 14.96
CA PRO A 571 19.09 -2.95 13.76
C PRO A 571 18.93 -2.12 12.49
N ASN A 572 19.86 -2.29 11.54
CA ASN A 572 19.77 -1.73 10.18
C ASN A 572 19.57 -2.88 9.19
N ILE A 573 18.34 -3.23 8.90
CA ILE A 573 17.97 -4.39 8.08
C ILE A 573 17.59 -3.89 6.68
N ARG A 574 18.54 -3.96 5.75
CA ARG A 574 18.43 -3.31 4.43
C ARG A 574 17.68 -4.12 3.40
N SER A 575 17.66 -5.45 3.53
CA SER A 575 17.05 -6.32 2.53
C SER A 575 15.94 -7.19 3.12
N MET A 576 15.05 -7.67 2.26
CA MET A 576 14.02 -8.62 2.61
C MET A 576 14.62 -9.93 3.13
N VAL A 577 15.68 -10.44 2.49
CA VAL A 577 16.32 -11.71 2.91
C VAL A 577 16.94 -11.62 4.30
N ASP A 578 17.36 -10.44 4.73
CA ASP A 578 17.87 -10.19 6.08
C ASP A 578 16.77 -9.96 7.10
N ALA A 579 15.59 -9.50 6.65
CA ALA A 579 14.43 -9.25 7.51
C ALA A 579 13.65 -10.53 7.86
N ILE A 580 13.48 -11.44 6.92
CA ILE A 580 12.68 -12.67 7.06
C ILE A 580 12.98 -13.46 8.35
N PRO A 581 14.24 -13.63 8.82
CA PRO A 581 14.51 -14.38 10.05
C PRO A 581 13.84 -13.83 11.32
N ALA A 582 13.42 -12.55 11.33
CA ALA A 582 12.72 -11.95 12.47
C ALA A 582 11.39 -12.65 12.79
N LEU A 583 10.74 -13.27 11.80
CA LEU A 583 9.48 -14.02 11.99
C LEU A 583 9.62 -15.22 12.91
N THR A 584 10.75 -15.92 12.86
CA THR A 584 10.97 -17.19 13.55
C THR A 584 11.98 -17.11 14.67
N THR A 585 12.27 -15.91 15.19
CA THR A 585 13.02 -15.77 16.44
C THR A 585 12.22 -16.34 17.62
N GLU A 586 12.89 -16.86 18.65
CA GLU A 586 12.24 -17.39 19.84
C GLU A 586 11.26 -16.37 20.47
N LYS A 587 11.64 -15.08 20.52
CA LYS A 587 10.77 -14.02 21.05
C LYS A 587 9.53 -13.80 20.20
N SER A 588 9.65 -13.84 18.87
CA SER A 588 8.51 -13.64 17.95
C SER A 588 7.54 -14.81 18.02
N ILE A 589 8.05 -16.06 18.02
CA ILE A 589 7.23 -17.26 18.15
C ILE A 589 6.48 -17.23 19.49
N ALA A 590 7.20 -17.01 20.59
CA ALA A 590 6.59 -17.00 21.94
C ALA A 590 5.48 -15.94 22.06
N MET A 591 5.71 -14.73 21.56
CA MET A 591 4.72 -13.66 21.57
C MET A 591 3.48 -14.02 20.73
N PHE A 592 3.67 -14.42 19.47
CA PHE A 592 2.55 -14.72 18.58
C PHE A 592 1.72 -15.93 19.05
N GLU A 593 2.36 -16.97 19.59
CA GLU A 593 1.65 -18.13 20.17
C GLU A 593 0.90 -17.73 21.44
N HIS A 594 1.50 -16.90 22.31
CA HIS A 594 0.85 -16.41 23.52
C HIS A 594 -0.45 -15.66 23.23
N PHE A 595 -0.46 -14.80 22.22
CA PHE A 595 -1.64 -14.04 21.80
C PHE A 595 -2.51 -14.78 20.78
N HIS A 596 -2.20 -16.01 20.44
CA HIS A 596 -2.93 -16.83 19.47
C HIS A 596 -3.06 -16.18 18.08
N VAL A 597 -2.10 -15.34 17.70
CA VAL A 597 -2.09 -14.66 16.39
C VAL A 597 -1.53 -15.58 15.33
N PHE A 598 -0.38 -16.21 15.58
CA PHE A 598 0.20 -17.25 14.77
C PHE A 598 0.66 -18.43 15.62
N THR A 599 0.59 -19.63 15.06
CA THR A 599 1.34 -20.78 15.55
C THR A 599 2.76 -20.74 15.00
N LYS A 600 3.69 -21.45 15.65
CA LYS A 600 5.05 -21.64 15.13
C LYS A 600 5.03 -22.17 13.70
N THR A 601 4.17 -23.14 13.41
CA THR A 601 4.04 -23.76 12.08
C THR A 601 3.58 -22.74 11.02
N GLU A 602 2.65 -21.84 11.36
CA GLU A 602 2.24 -20.75 10.47
C GLU A 602 3.37 -19.75 10.19
N LEU A 603 4.20 -19.43 11.19
CA LEU A 603 5.36 -18.55 11.02
C LEU A 603 6.47 -19.17 10.17
N GLU A 604 6.80 -20.45 10.42
CA GLU A 604 7.77 -21.20 9.61
C GLU A 604 7.31 -21.29 8.14
N SER A 605 6.03 -21.56 7.92
CA SER A 605 5.44 -21.56 6.58
C SER A 605 5.59 -20.22 5.86
N ARG A 606 5.29 -19.10 6.54
CA ARG A 606 5.42 -17.75 5.97
C ARG A 606 6.86 -17.41 5.65
N THR A 607 7.80 -17.84 6.48
CA THR A 607 9.24 -17.69 6.24
C THR A 607 9.65 -18.38 4.93
N GLU A 608 9.22 -19.64 4.72
CA GLU A 608 9.49 -20.38 3.49
C GLU A 608 8.86 -19.71 2.27
N VAL A 609 7.59 -19.28 2.36
CA VAL A 609 6.90 -18.57 1.28
C VAL A 609 7.63 -17.28 0.91
N LYS A 610 8.10 -16.50 1.89
CA LYS A 610 8.81 -15.24 1.64
C LYS A 610 10.15 -15.47 0.94
N TYR A 611 10.96 -16.45 1.36
CA TYR A 611 12.21 -16.79 0.66
C TYR A 611 11.94 -17.28 -0.76
N GLU A 612 10.95 -18.14 -0.96
CA GLU A 612 10.56 -18.62 -2.28
C GLU A 612 10.09 -17.48 -3.18
N THR A 613 9.29 -16.56 -2.66
CA THR A 613 8.80 -15.37 -3.38
C THR A 613 9.95 -14.48 -3.81
N TYR A 614 10.88 -14.15 -2.90
CA TYR A 614 12.07 -13.37 -3.21
C TYR A 614 12.86 -13.97 -4.38
N ALA A 615 13.17 -15.25 -4.26
CA ALA A 615 13.92 -15.97 -5.30
C ALA A 615 13.21 -15.97 -6.65
N LYS A 616 11.89 -16.17 -6.66
CA LYS A 616 11.07 -16.16 -7.88
C LYS A 616 11.00 -14.80 -8.55
N GLU A 617 10.82 -13.73 -7.78
CA GLU A 617 10.72 -12.37 -8.30
C GLU A 617 12.05 -11.93 -8.92
N ILE A 618 13.17 -12.07 -8.22
CA ILE A 618 14.48 -11.75 -8.79
C ILE A 618 14.82 -12.62 -10.00
N ASN A 619 14.43 -13.90 -10.00
CA ASN A 619 14.59 -14.76 -11.16
C ASN A 619 13.78 -14.26 -12.39
N VAL A 620 12.55 -13.79 -12.18
CA VAL A 620 11.74 -13.20 -13.26
C VAL A 620 12.41 -11.94 -13.79
N GLU A 621 12.90 -11.07 -12.91
CA GLU A 621 13.62 -9.86 -13.30
C GLU A 621 14.91 -10.17 -14.08
N ALA A 622 15.75 -11.06 -13.57
CA ALA A 622 16.98 -11.47 -14.24
C ALA A 622 16.70 -12.05 -15.64
N ARG A 623 15.71 -12.94 -15.76
CA ARG A 623 15.32 -13.51 -17.05
C ARG A 623 14.74 -12.47 -18.01
N ALA A 624 13.98 -11.49 -17.49
CA ALA A 624 13.47 -10.39 -18.30
C ALA A 624 14.63 -9.50 -18.82
N MET A 625 15.62 -9.17 -17.96
CA MET A 625 16.83 -8.46 -18.38
C MET A 625 17.59 -9.23 -19.47
N ILE A 626 17.80 -10.53 -19.29
CA ILE A 626 18.48 -11.38 -20.26
C ILE A 626 17.74 -11.37 -21.61
N ASP A 627 16.42 -11.54 -21.61
CA ASP A 627 15.61 -11.57 -22.84
C ASP A 627 15.66 -10.20 -23.58
N ILE A 628 15.49 -9.11 -22.83
CA ILE A 628 15.49 -7.75 -23.38
C ILE A 628 16.89 -7.40 -23.93
N ALA A 629 17.95 -7.62 -23.16
CA ALA A 629 19.31 -7.32 -23.58
C ALA A 629 19.72 -8.13 -24.82
N ALA A 630 19.49 -9.46 -24.80
CA ALA A 630 19.91 -10.35 -25.89
C ALA A 630 19.11 -10.16 -27.18
N LYS A 631 17.79 -9.90 -27.08
CA LYS A 631 16.90 -9.93 -28.27
C LYS A 631 16.50 -8.55 -28.77
N GLN A 632 16.65 -7.50 -27.97
CA GLN A 632 16.22 -6.17 -28.34
C GLN A 632 17.39 -5.17 -28.34
N ILE A 633 18.07 -4.96 -27.18
CA ILE A 633 19.06 -3.89 -27.04
C ILE A 633 20.33 -4.19 -27.83
N ILE A 634 20.99 -5.32 -27.60
CA ILE A 634 22.23 -5.68 -28.31
C ILE A 634 22.05 -5.67 -29.83
N PRO A 635 20.98 -6.28 -30.41
CA PRO A 635 20.73 -6.19 -31.83
C PRO A 635 20.50 -4.75 -32.35
N ALA A 636 19.84 -3.90 -31.58
CA ALA A 636 19.63 -2.50 -31.93
C ALA A 636 20.97 -1.71 -31.94
N VAL A 637 21.80 -1.91 -30.92
CA VAL A 637 23.14 -1.29 -30.83
C VAL A 637 24.06 -1.76 -31.95
N ILE A 638 24.01 -3.04 -32.35
CA ILE A 638 24.77 -3.55 -33.50
C ILE A 638 24.32 -2.84 -34.79
N LYS A 639 23.03 -2.60 -35.00
CA LYS A 639 22.50 -1.85 -36.15
C LYS A 639 22.99 -0.40 -36.13
N TYR A 640 23.01 0.25 -34.98
CA TYR A 640 23.52 1.60 -34.81
C TYR A 640 25.03 1.68 -35.10
N ALA A 641 25.82 0.75 -34.55
CA ALA A 641 27.26 0.66 -34.85
C ALA A 641 27.52 0.49 -36.34
N LYS A 642 26.73 -0.34 -37.05
CA LYS A 642 26.79 -0.48 -38.52
C LYS A 642 26.46 0.84 -39.20
N HIS A 643 25.42 1.59 -38.76
CA HIS A 643 25.04 2.89 -39.31
C HIS A 643 26.19 3.90 -39.22
N LEU A 644 26.86 3.98 -38.05
CA LEU A 644 28.05 4.81 -37.87
C LEU A 644 29.20 4.39 -38.77
N ALA A 645 29.48 3.09 -38.90
CA ALA A 645 30.52 2.59 -39.78
C ALA A 645 30.25 2.92 -41.27
N ASP A 646 29.01 2.75 -41.73
CA ASP A 646 28.58 3.10 -43.09
C ASP A 646 28.71 4.63 -43.33
N ALA A 647 28.37 5.48 -42.36
CA ALA A 647 28.54 6.93 -42.40
C ALA A 647 30.04 7.31 -42.52
N ILE A 648 30.91 6.76 -41.72
CA ILE A 648 32.36 6.96 -41.77
C ILE A 648 32.90 6.66 -43.18
N ILE A 649 32.57 5.46 -43.71
CA ILE A 649 33.02 5.06 -45.05
C ILE A 649 32.52 6.05 -46.12
N SER A 650 31.24 6.43 -46.05
CA SER A 650 30.64 7.33 -47.03
C SER A 650 31.27 8.75 -47.01
N ILE A 651 31.48 9.30 -45.80
CA ILE A 651 32.06 10.64 -45.62
C ILE A 651 33.52 10.66 -46.08
N GLN A 652 34.32 9.64 -45.77
CA GLN A 652 35.72 9.52 -46.14
C GLN A 652 35.94 9.48 -47.67
N THR A 653 34.93 9.15 -48.48
CA THR A 653 35.03 9.24 -49.95
C THR A 653 35.09 10.68 -50.44
N ILE A 654 34.74 11.65 -49.61
CA ILE A 654 34.76 13.09 -49.96
C ILE A 654 36.07 13.68 -49.43
N PRO A 655 36.96 14.21 -50.33
CA PRO A 655 38.25 14.75 -49.91
C PRO A 655 38.14 15.87 -48.87
N GLY A 656 38.92 15.80 -47.79
CA GLY A 656 39.02 16.84 -46.77
C GLY A 656 37.93 16.84 -45.72
N MET A 657 37.06 15.84 -45.71
CA MET A 657 36.05 15.67 -44.66
C MET A 657 36.63 14.99 -43.38
N ASP A 658 36.23 15.50 -42.24
CA ASP A 658 36.58 14.94 -40.92
C ASP A 658 35.50 13.94 -40.46
N VAL A 659 35.92 12.81 -39.95
CA VAL A 659 35.07 11.71 -39.39
C VAL A 659 35.43 11.38 -37.93
N SER A 660 36.06 12.32 -37.24
CA SER A 660 36.52 12.12 -35.86
C SER A 660 35.37 11.84 -34.91
N VAL A 661 34.26 12.56 -35.08
CA VAL A 661 33.05 12.41 -34.21
C VAL A 661 32.42 11.03 -34.37
N GLU A 662 32.15 10.61 -35.61
CA GLU A 662 31.56 9.30 -35.90
C GLU A 662 32.46 8.15 -35.46
N THR A 663 33.79 8.35 -35.62
CA THR A 663 34.79 7.36 -35.18
C THR A 663 34.83 7.23 -33.66
N GLU A 664 34.74 8.33 -32.94
CA GLU A 664 34.70 8.33 -31.46
C GLU A 664 33.42 7.68 -30.95
N LEU A 665 32.26 8.06 -31.50
CA LEU A 665 30.96 7.42 -31.18
C LEU A 665 30.98 5.93 -31.47
N LEU A 666 31.53 5.47 -32.58
CA LEU A 666 31.64 4.05 -32.93
C LEU A 666 32.53 3.28 -31.93
N LYS A 667 33.66 3.88 -31.52
CA LYS A 667 34.57 3.28 -30.53
C LYS A 667 33.88 3.11 -29.17
N GLU A 668 33.20 4.15 -28.69
CA GLU A 668 32.50 4.09 -27.40
C GLU A 668 31.32 3.10 -27.46
N THR A 669 30.52 3.14 -28.52
CA THR A 669 29.42 2.18 -28.76
C THR A 669 29.91 0.73 -28.73
N THR A 670 31.01 0.42 -29.44
CA THR A 670 31.55 -0.95 -29.51
C THR A 670 32.20 -1.40 -28.20
N LYS A 671 32.78 -0.47 -27.43
CA LYS A 671 33.30 -0.73 -26.09
C LYS A 671 32.16 -1.11 -25.13
N LEU A 672 31.12 -0.26 -25.02
CA LEU A 672 29.94 -0.51 -24.15
C LEU A 672 29.16 -1.77 -24.59
N LEU A 673 29.07 -2.04 -25.90
CA LEU A 673 28.48 -3.28 -26.42
C LEU A 673 29.22 -4.52 -25.91
N ARG A 674 30.56 -4.49 -25.90
CA ARG A 674 31.38 -5.60 -25.37
C ARG A 674 31.18 -5.76 -23.86
N GLU A 675 31.16 -4.66 -23.11
CA GLU A 675 30.89 -4.68 -21.68
C GLU A 675 29.51 -5.26 -21.39
N SER A 676 28.48 -4.83 -22.13
CA SER A 676 27.10 -5.35 -22.03
C SER A 676 27.05 -6.87 -22.32
N GLN A 677 27.73 -7.34 -23.37
CA GLN A 677 27.76 -8.75 -23.73
C GLN A 677 28.47 -9.61 -22.65
N THR A 678 29.52 -9.08 -22.04
CA THR A 678 30.23 -9.77 -20.95
C THR A 678 29.35 -9.85 -19.69
N ALA A 679 28.72 -8.74 -19.32
CA ALA A 679 27.81 -8.69 -18.16
C ALA A 679 26.57 -9.58 -18.38
N LEU A 680 26.01 -9.60 -19.59
CA LEU A 680 24.90 -10.49 -19.96
C LEU A 680 25.26 -11.97 -19.75
N LYS A 681 26.44 -12.38 -20.18
CA LYS A 681 26.90 -13.75 -19.99
C LYS A 681 27.07 -14.10 -18.51
N THR A 682 27.63 -13.18 -17.72
CA THR A 682 27.74 -13.34 -16.26
C THR A 682 26.38 -13.47 -15.60
N LEU A 683 25.40 -12.64 -15.99
CA LEU A 683 24.04 -12.74 -15.46
C LEU A 683 23.39 -14.08 -15.82
N GLN A 684 23.57 -14.58 -17.04
CA GLN A 684 23.07 -15.88 -17.46
C GLN A 684 23.65 -17.02 -16.59
N GLU A 685 24.96 -17.03 -16.41
CA GLU A 685 25.67 -18.04 -15.61
C GLU A 685 25.23 -18.00 -14.14
N LYS A 686 25.08 -16.80 -13.53
CA LYS A 686 24.61 -16.65 -12.15
C LYS A 686 23.15 -17.06 -11.98
N THR A 687 22.27 -16.69 -12.91
CA THR A 687 20.85 -17.08 -12.88
C THR A 687 20.66 -18.59 -13.00
N GLU A 688 21.45 -19.23 -13.86
CA GLU A 688 21.43 -20.69 -14.00
C GLU A 688 21.93 -21.38 -12.71
N ALA A 689 23.05 -20.91 -12.14
CA ALA A 689 23.57 -21.43 -10.88
C ALA A 689 22.57 -21.28 -9.72
N ALA A 690 21.87 -20.13 -9.63
CA ALA A 690 20.83 -19.90 -8.62
C ALA A 690 19.69 -20.92 -8.71
N SER A 691 19.29 -21.30 -9.92
CA SER A 691 18.18 -22.25 -10.15
C SER A 691 18.47 -23.68 -9.68
N LEU A 692 19.73 -24.01 -9.44
CA LEU A 692 20.17 -25.33 -8.96
C LEU A 692 20.21 -25.46 -7.43
N ILE A 693 19.97 -24.36 -6.70
CA ILE A 693 19.98 -24.36 -5.24
C ILE A 693 18.59 -24.78 -4.73
N GLU A 694 18.53 -25.89 -4.01
CA GLU A 694 17.27 -26.47 -3.53
C GLU A 694 16.74 -25.81 -2.24
N ASN A 695 17.61 -25.31 -1.37
CA ASN A 695 17.19 -24.68 -0.11
C ASN A 695 16.74 -23.24 -0.36
N ASN A 696 15.51 -22.91 0.00
CA ASN A 696 14.88 -21.62 -0.30
C ASN A 696 15.64 -20.43 0.28
N GLU A 697 16.12 -20.48 1.52
CA GLU A 697 16.91 -19.41 2.13
C GLU A 697 18.22 -19.19 1.37
N ARG A 698 18.98 -20.26 1.12
CA ARG A 698 20.25 -20.17 0.37
C ARG A 698 20.04 -19.69 -1.05
N GLN A 699 18.96 -20.10 -1.67
CA GLN A 699 18.59 -19.67 -3.01
C GLN A 699 18.27 -18.18 -3.05
N ALA A 700 17.43 -17.71 -2.11
CA ALA A 700 17.07 -16.28 -1.98
C ALA A 700 18.31 -15.41 -1.71
N ARG A 701 19.20 -15.84 -0.81
CA ARG A 701 20.47 -15.15 -0.53
C ARG A 701 21.39 -15.11 -1.76
N TYR A 702 21.47 -16.17 -2.52
CA TYR A 702 22.25 -16.18 -3.76
C TYR A 702 21.66 -15.24 -4.83
N TYR A 703 20.33 -15.18 -4.96
CA TYR A 703 19.68 -14.20 -5.82
C TYR A 703 19.98 -12.77 -5.36
N HIS A 704 19.94 -12.52 -4.06
CA HIS A 704 20.25 -11.21 -3.50
C HIS A 704 21.74 -10.82 -3.74
N ASP A 705 22.68 -11.65 -3.36
CA ASP A 705 24.09 -11.29 -3.33
C ASP A 705 24.74 -11.33 -4.72
N GLU A 706 24.42 -12.34 -5.52
CA GLU A 706 25.12 -12.65 -6.75
C GLU A 706 24.34 -12.23 -7.99
N VAL A 707 23.04 -12.57 -8.07
CA VAL A 707 22.24 -12.29 -9.27
C VAL A 707 21.90 -10.80 -9.36
N ASN A 708 21.46 -10.15 -8.27
CA ASN A 708 21.21 -8.71 -8.25
C ASN A 708 22.46 -7.90 -8.62
N THR A 709 23.61 -8.27 -8.09
CA THR A 709 24.88 -7.63 -8.43
C THR A 709 25.20 -7.77 -9.93
N ALA A 710 24.93 -8.93 -10.52
CA ALA A 710 25.09 -9.13 -11.96
C ALA A 710 24.07 -8.36 -12.80
N MET A 711 22.83 -8.19 -12.31
CA MET A 711 21.81 -7.35 -12.95
C MET A 711 22.24 -5.89 -13.00
N GLU A 712 22.76 -5.34 -11.90
CA GLU A 712 23.29 -3.97 -11.85
C GLU A 712 24.49 -3.78 -12.79
N ALA A 713 25.38 -4.76 -12.84
CA ALA A 713 26.53 -4.75 -13.73
C ALA A 713 26.13 -4.75 -15.22
N LEU A 714 25.02 -5.42 -15.60
CA LEU A 714 24.47 -5.40 -16.95
C LEU A 714 23.75 -4.08 -17.24
N ARG A 715 22.99 -3.54 -16.28
CA ARG A 715 22.26 -2.29 -16.44
C ARG A 715 23.17 -1.11 -16.79
N LYS A 716 24.29 -0.99 -16.08
CA LYS A 716 25.19 0.16 -16.18
C LYS A 716 25.68 0.49 -17.60
N PRO A 717 26.28 -0.42 -18.38
CA PRO A 717 26.70 -0.13 -19.75
C PRO A 717 25.50 0.04 -20.71
N ILE A 718 24.36 -0.60 -20.45
CA ILE A 718 23.17 -0.47 -21.28
C ILE A 718 22.52 0.91 -21.10
N ASP A 719 22.39 1.42 -19.88
CA ASP A 719 21.87 2.77 -19.62
C ASP A 719 22.80 3.86 -20.25
N GLN A 720 24.12 3.61 -20.32
CA GLN A 720 25.05 4.48 -21.06
C GLN A 720 24.82 4.40 -22.58
N LEU A 721 24.56 3.22 -23.13
CA LEU A 721 24.23 3.05 -24.55
C LEU A 721 22.94 3.78 -24.94
N GLU A 722 21.92 3.82 -24.05
CA GLU A 722 20.70 4.59 -24.29
C GLU A 722 20.98 6.08 -24.54
N MET A 723 22.02 6.65 -23.93
CA MET A 723 22.39 8.05 -24.08
C MET A 723 23.11 8.38 -25.40
N ILE A 724 23.64 7.37 -26.08
CA ILE A 724 24.44 7.57 -27.33
C ILE A 724 23.74 7.01 -28.56
N VAL A 725 22.93 5.97 -28.42
CA VAL A 725 22.22 5.36 -29.55
C VAL A 725 21.08 6.26 -30.02
N ASP A 726 20.93 6.38 -31.34
CA ASP A 726 19.83 7.11 -31.95
C ASP A 726 18.47 6.69 -31.35
N LYS A 727 17.68 7.69 -30.96
CA LYS A 727 16.39 7.47 -30.33
C LYS A 727 15.43 6.63 -31.18
N GLU A 728 15.47 6.78 -32.53
CA GLU A 728 14.64 6.00 -33.43
C GLU A 728 15.09 4.53 -33.53
N MET A 729 16.35 4.26 -33.22
CA MET A 729 16.94 2.92 -33.21
C MET A 729 16.87 2.26 -31.80
N TRP A 730 16.62 3.03 -30.75
CA TRP A 730 16.47 2.49 -29.40
C TRP A 730 15.17 1.71 -29.28
N PRO A 731 15.19 0.44 -28.80
CA PRO A 731 14.08 -0.48 -29.01
C PRO A 731 12.90 -0.31 -28.02
N MET A 732 12.96 0.65 -27.11
CA MET A 732 11.92 0.83 -26.07
C MET A 732 11.74 2.30 -25.67
N PRO A 733 10.57 2.69 -25.11
CA PRO A 733 10.36 4.02 -24.57
C PRO A 733 11.34 4.34 -23.43
N SER A 734 11.89 5.56 -23.45
CA SER A 734 12.77 6.08 -22.40
C SER A 734 11.98 6.51 -21.16
N TYR A 735 12.69 6.85 -20.07
CA TYR A 735 12.08 7.44 -18.87
C TYR A 735 11.34 8.74 -19.18
N GLY A 736 11.91 9.59 -20.07
CA GLY A 736 11.25 10.81 -20.52
C GLY A 736 9.90 10.54 -21.18
N ASP A 737 9.84 9.53 -22.06
CA ASP A 737 8.60 9.13 -22.73
C ASP A 737 7.54 8.62 -21.76
N LEU A 738 7.95 7.90 -20.69
CA LEU A 738 7.03 7.29 -19.72
C LEU A 738 6.52 8.28 -18.67
N MET A 739 7.39 9.15 -18.15
CA MET A 739 7.05 10.03 -17.02
C MET A 739 6.47 11.39 -17.44
N PHE A 740 6.77 11.89 -18.63
CA PHE A 740 6.40 13.26 -19.03
C PHE A 740 5.32 13.35 -20.10
N GLU A 741 5.04 12.29 -20.84
CA GLU A 741 4.07 12.29 -21.93
C GLU A 741 2.75 11.56 -21.57
N VAL A 742 2.18 11.89 -20.40
CA VAL A 742 0.91 11.32 -19.90
C VAL A 742 -0.26 12.27 -20.10
#